data_e5ecd154ed5b61b14a7239ee2b731ec6
#
_entry.id   e5ecd154ed5b61b14a7239ee2b731ec6
#
_cell.length_a   1.000
_cell.length_b   1.000
_cell.length_c   1.000
_cell.angle_alpha   90.00
_cell.angle_beta   90.00
_cell.angle_gamma   90.00
#
_symmetry.space_group_name_H-M   'P 1'
#
loop_
_entity.id
_entity.type
_entity.pdbx_description
1 polymer ?
#
loop_
_entity_poly.entity_id
_entity_poly.type
_entity_poly.pdbx_seq_one_letter_code
_entity_poly.pdbx_strand_id
1 'polypeptide(L)'
;MKRIKTPAGLAALLLAGTCLTAPLALPSLALAEVTADGTTTEASPLTPAVAGVTAPKDFFPQEPGTDYYLANYTQYEAYLKLLDQQSDRMKLESFGTTEEGRTQWMAIVSTPENLANLERYKDIARRLAKAEGVSEDEARQLAAEGKAVVWIDAGLHATETVTTQGQVHVLYRLLTGQDAETQRTLNDTILLFGHVNPDGLELVADWYMRKDKPEERSFRDIPRLYQKYTGHDNNRDSYMVTQAETENVNRIHYREWFPQIVYNQHQTGPRGMVVFIPPFRDPFNYNLDSLVMTTTNELGTAMHSRLVSEGKGGSGADTVASYSTWHNGMVRSTPYYHNAVGILTEIIGGPTPEDIALVPEHQLARSDLPLPIAPRKWHLRDSIDYQWSMNRAVIDYAARNRERVLFNMWRMGMNGIERGSTDTWQITPSDVDRLRAAGGEGQRGAVDAGLMASVIRTSENREARGYIINPETQRDLPASVAFLNTLIKNGVDVEVAERPFTVNGTRYPAGSYVVKTAQAYRPHVLDMFEPQDHPHNTDYPGGPPKLPYDVAGYTLAYQMGVNFDRIQDGFEAPTTKATDILSAPAGRVIGSGRAGYVIGHEANNSFILTNRLLAAGIKPEWISQSVRANGETLGAGAIWVPASEQATAIVREAVGPLGIDAHAVARRPAGDGMALKPVRVGLVDRYGGVMSSGWTRWLLEQYEFPFEVVYPKALDTEDLNAKYDVLVFTDTAAPTLSYAGYRNGGAWSQPAPETVPDEMRGWLGEVTAETTVPRIAEFARKGGTVVTIGNSNRLAHLLGAPIEPALVNNENGRVTPLATTDFFLPGSVLSASVETTNPLAYGMPEQADVFFSNGQTFRVTGEGAKTVVTFDSENPLRSGWAHHPERLKDTAAVVDVDLGEGKVFAYGAEVTQRAQPHGTFRLFFNGLLYGPASAGRE
;
A
#
# COMPACT_ATOMS: atom_id res chain seq x y z
N MET A 1 29.43 52.52 -28.68
CA MET A 1 30.51 53.09 -29.54
C MET A 1 31.67 52.13 -29.57
N LYS A 2 31.95 51.52 -30.59
CA LYS A 2 33.01 51.29 -31.61
C LYS A 2 32.82 49.90 -32.22
N ARG A 3 32.50 49.96 -33.51
CA ARG A 3 32.60 48.84 -34.47
C ARG A 3 34.09 48.66 -34.81
N ILE A 4 34.49 47.37 -35.04
CA ILE A 4 35.58 47.08 -36.00
C ILE A 4 35.24 45.83 -36.77
N LYS A 5 35.57 45.86 -38.06
CA LYS A 5 35.17 45.10 -39.24
C LYS A 5 35.95 43.77 -39.38
N THR A 6 35.33 42.86 -40.12
CA THR A 6 35.96 41.76 -40.88
C THR A 6 37.00 42.19 -41.90
N PRO A 7 37.87 41.27 -42.32
CA PRO A 7 37.78 40.87 -43.70
C PRO A 7 37.92 39.38 -44.02
N ALA A 8 37.37 39.04 -45.16
CA ALA A 8 37.40 37.78 -45.85
C ALA A 8 38.74 37.48 -46.58
N GLY A 9 38.99 36.22 -46.89
CA GLY A 9 40.03 35.73 -47.74
C GLY A 9 39.87 34.28 -48.16
N LEU A 10 39.56 34.11 -49.42
CA LEU A 10 39.42 32.89 -50.22
C LEU A 10 40.73 32.11 -50.32
N ALA A 11 40.71 30.77 -50.40
CA ALA A 11 41.46 30.01 -51.38
C ALA A 11 40.91 28.56 -51.47
N ALA A 12 40.46 28.23 -52.65
CA ALA A 12 40.10 26.89 -53.09
C ALA A 12 41.34 26.11 -53.51
N LEU A 13 41.40 24.83 -53.21
CA LEU A 13 42.26 23.86 -53.89
C LEU A 13 41.45 22.60 -54.21
N LEU A 14 41.22 22.41 -55.53
CA LEU A 14 40.72 21.16 -56.11
C LEU A 14 41.86 20.13 -56.19
N LEU A 15 41.58 18.93 -55.68
CA LEU A 15 42.28 17.70 -56.02
C LEU A 15 41.27 16.64 -56.38
N ALA A 16 41.25 16.27 -57.65
CA ALA A 16 40.48 15.16 -58.18
C ALA A 16 41.20 13.84 -57.89
N GLY A 17 40.47 12.93 -57.24
CA GLY A 17 40.85 11.55 -57.04
C GLY A 17 39.69 10.67 -57.44
N THR A 18 39.75 9.97 -58.54
CA THR A 18 38.85 8.94 -59.01
C THR A 18 38.95 7.72 -58.11
N CYS A 19 37.84 7.34 -57.44
CA CYS A 19 37.66 6.03 -56.85
C CYS A 19 36.32 5.42 -57.27
N LEU A 20 36.41 4.20 -57.73
CA LEU A 20 35.34 3.34 -58.19
C LEU A 20 34.16 3.28 -57.24
N THR A 21 32.97 3.52 -57.76
CA THR A 21 31.69 3.29 -57.06
C THR A 21 31.26 1.84 -57.26
N ALA A 22 31.28 1.07 -56.14
CA ALA A 22 30.39 -0.07 -55.99
C ALA A 22 29.17 0.40 -55.15
N PRO A 23 27.93 0.14 -55.55
CA PRO A 23 26.78 0.52 -54.74
C PRO A 23 26.63 -0.45 -53.56
N LEU A 24 26.97 -0.01 -52.38
CA LEU A 24 26.48 -0.59 -51.15
C LEU A 24 25.01 -0.22 -51.03
N ALA A 25 24.12 -1.17 -51.29
CA ALA A 25 22.70 -1.03 -50.96
C ALA A 25 22.53 -0.99 -49.45
N LEU A 26 22.37 0.19 -48.90
CA LEU A 26 21.80 0.36 -47.58
C LEU A 26 20.31 -0.03 -47.64
N PRO A 27 19.81 -0.87 -46.71
CA PRO A 27 18.39 -1.10 -46.65
C PRO A 27 17.70 0.23 -46.35
N SER A 28 16.87 0.70 -47.26
CA SER A 28 15.96 1.81 -47.03
C SER A 28 15.04 1.44 -45.88
N LEU A 29 15.12 2.19 -44.76
CA LEU A 29 14.05 2.24 -43.81
C LEU A 29 12.80 2.73 -44.53
N ALA A 30 11.91 1.81 -44.88
CA ALA A 30 10.59 2.14 -45.38
C ALA A 30 9.84 2.80 -44.19
N LEU A 31 9.75 4.14 -44.28
CA LEU A 31 8.68 4.85 -43.57
C LEU A 31 7.38 4.29 -44.13
N ALA A 32 6.60 3.64 -43.28
CA ALA A 32 5.28 3.18 -43.66
C ALA A 32 4.43 4.41 -44.03
N GLU A 33 4.16 4.54 -45.34
CA GLU A 33 3.15 5.46 -45.83
C GLU A 33 1.80 5.03 -45.27
N VAL A 34 1.18 5.91 -44.48
CA VAL A 34 -0.20 5.75 -44.03
C VAL A 34 -1.08 6.00 -45.23
N THR A 35 -1.55 4.95 -45.88
CA THR A 35 -2.67 5.04 -46.85
C THR A 35 -3.93 5.31 -46.07
N ALA A 36 -4.54 6.48 -46.28
CA ALA A 36 -5.86 6.84 -45.82
C ALA A 36 -6.89 6.08 -46.67
N ASP A 37 -7.13 4.83 -46.32
CA ASP A 37 -8.32 4.12 -46.78
C ASP A 37 -8.75 3.09 -45.75
N GLY A 38 -9.97 3.25 -45.21
CA GLY A 38 -10.55 2.47 -44.12
C GLY A 38 -11.04 1.08 -44.56
N THR A 39 -10.21 0.28 -45.18
CA THR A 39 -10.50 -1.14 -45.40
C THR A 39 -9.99 -1.95 -44.23
N THR A 40 -10.91 -2.58 -43.51
CA THR A 40 -10.63 -3.60 -42.51
C THR A 40 -10.01 -4.82 -43.16
N THR A 41 -8.70 -4.84 -43.32
CA THR A 41 -7.96 -6.09 -43.50
C THR A 41 -8.06 -6.84 -42.19
N GLU A 42 -8.46 -8.13 -42.23
CA GLU A 42 -8.34 -9.01 -41.06
C GLU A 42 -6.94 -8.85 -40.47
N ALA A 43 -6.86 -8.37 -39.25
CA ALA A 43 -5.57 -8.10 -38.61
C ALA A 43 -4.80 -9.42 -38.49
N SER A 44 -3.56 -9.45 -38.96
CA SER A 44 -2.69 -10.62 -38.78
C SER A 44 -2.65 -11.02 -37.30
N PRO A 45 -2.64 -12.32 -36.99
CA PRO A 45 -2.59 -12.77 -35.59
C PRO A 45 -1.37 -12.17 -34.88
N LEU A 46 -1.55 -11.80 -33.61
CA LEU A 46 -0.46 -11.26 -32.77
C LEU A 46 0.71 -12.25 -32.64
N THR A 47 0.38 -13.53 -32.68
CA THR A 47 1.39 -14.62 -32.62
C THR A 47 1.09 -15.67 -33.67
N PRO A 48 2.03 -15.99 -34.57
CA PRO A 48 1.85 -17.08 -35.52
C PRO A 48 1.76 -18.44 -34.81
N ALA A 49 0.92 -19.35 -35.28
CA ALA A 49 0.81 -20.70 -34.74
C ALA A 49 2.09 -21.50 -35.00
N VAL A 50 2.56 -22.19 -33.95
CA VAL A 50 3.70 -23.10 -33.97
C VAL A 50 3.21 -24.52 -33.63
N ALA A 51 3.62 -25.53 -34.37
CA ALA A 51 3.19 -26.92 -34.12
C ALA A 51 3.58 -27.40 -32.71
N GLY A 52 2.66 -28.07 -32.04
CA GLY A 52 2.88 -28.68 -30.72
C GLY A 52 2.46 -27.81 -29.52
N VAL A 53 2.28 -26.52 -29.68
CA VAL A 53 1.78 -25.62 -28.62
C VAL A 53 0.61 -24.82 -29.16
N THR A 54 -0.52 -24.84 -28.47
CA THR A 54 -1.75 -24.17 -28.91
C THR A 54 -1.59 -22.65 -28.81
N ALA A 55 -1.74 -21.95 -29.91
CA ALA A 55 -1.64 -20.49 -29.94
C ALA A 55 -2.88 -19.83 -29.26
N PRO A 56 -2.74 -18.60 -28.69
CA PRO A 56 -3.86 -17.92 -28.06
C PRO A 56 -5.10 -17.83 -28.97
N LYS A 57 -4.92 -17.48 -30.24
CA LYS A 57 -6.00 -17.38 -31.24
C LYS A 57 -6.76 -18.68 -31.46
N ASP A 58 -6.14 -19.84 -31.17
CA ASP A 58 -6.71 -21.17 -31.41
C ASP A 58 -7.36 -21.74 -30.12
N PHE A 59 -7.15 -21.11 -28.99
CA PHE A 59 -7.69 -21.52 -27.69
C PHE A 59 -8.86 -20.63 -27.22
N PHE A 60 -8.68 -19.31 -27.22
CA PHE A 60 -9.68 -18.37 -26.71
C PHE A 60 -10.82 -18.16 -27.74
N PRO A 61 -12.05 -17.84 -27.31
CA PRO A 61 -13.17 -17.53 -28.23
C PRO A 61 -12.83 -16.45 -29.25
N GLN A 62 -12.02 -15.45 -28.83
CA GLN A 62 -11.36 -14.47 -29.69
C GLN A 62 -9.91 -14.32 -29.18
N GLU A 63 -8.97 -13.96 -30.07
CA GLU A 63 -7.59 -13.75 -29.65
C GLU A 63 -7.51 -12.62 -28.63
N PRO A 64 -6.90 -12.82 -27.43
CA PRO A 64 -6.66 -11.73 -26.48
C PRO A 64 -5.89 -10.59 -27.16
N GLY A 65 -6.40 -9.37 -27.05
CA GLY A 65 -5.92 -8.21 -27.85
C GLY A 65 -6.84 -7.81 -29.00
N THR A 66 -7.86 -8.60 -29.29
CA THR A 66 -8.96 -8.19 -30.16
C THR A 66 -9.77 -7.08 -29.49
N ASP A 67 -10.12 -6.06 -30.23
CA ASP A 67 -10.94 -4.96 -29.72
C ASP A 67 -12.27 -5.47 -29.18
N TYR A 68 -12.72 -4.87 -28.08
CA TYR A 68 -13.96 -5.20 -27.39
C TYR A 68 -14.03 -6.63 -26.84
N TYR A 69 -12.89 -7.30 -26.66
CA TYR A 69 -12.83 -8.63 -26.08
C TYR A 69 -11.91 -8.66 -24.86
N LEU A 70 -12.35 -9.38 -23.81
CA LEU A 70 -11.54 -9.72 -22.65
C LEU A 70 -11.72 -11.19 -22.30
N ALA A 71 -10.63 -11.91 -22.15
CA ALA A 71 -10.61 -13.23 -21.52
C ALA A 71 -10.65 -13.07 -20.00
N ASN A 72 -11.49 -13.86 -19.32
CA ASN A 72 -11.59 -13.89 -17.87
C ASN A 72 -10.56 -14.83 -17.23
N TYR A 73 -10.51 -14.89 -15.89
CA TYR A 73 -9.55 -15.70 -15.18
C TYR A 73 -9.76 -17.20 -15.41
N THR A 74 -10.99 -17.67 -15.48
CA THR A 74 -11.31 -19.07 -15.77
C THR A 74 -10.70 -19.53 -17.10
N GLN A 75 -10.79 -18.69 -18.13
CA GLN A 75 -10.17 -18.96 -19.45
C GLN A 75 -8.63 -18.88 -19.37
N TYR A 76 -8.11 -17.87 -18.68
CA TYR A 76 -6.67 -17.69 -18.47
C TYR A 76 -6.06 -18.91 -17.76
N GLU A 77 -6.64 -19.33 -16.65
CA GLU A 77 -6.22 -20.51 -15.89
C GLU A 77 -6.22 -21.78 -16.75
N ALA A 78 -7.30 -21.99 -17.52
CA ALA A 78 -7.40 -23.15 -18.40
C ALA A 78 -6.30 -23.14 -19.48
N TYR A 79 -5.96 -21.97 -20.00
CA TYR A 79 -4.88 -21.82 -20.97
C TYR A 79 -3.50 -22.10 -20.36
N LEU A 80 -3.23 -21.62 -19.14
CA LEU A 80 -1.98 -21.93 -18.43
C LEU A 80 -1.81 -23.42 -18.21
N LYS A 81 -2.87 -24.13 -17.80
CA LYS A 81 -2.87 -25.60 -17.62
C LYS A 81 -2.62 -26.34 -18.93
N LEU A 82 -3.11 -25.80 -20.04
CA LEU A 82 -2.85 -26.36 -21.36
C LEU A 82 -1.39 -26.15 -21.78
N LEU A 83 -0.85 -24.96 -21.60
CA LEU A 83 0.57 -24.67 -21.93
C LEU A 83 1.54 -25.53 -21.14
N ASP A 84 1.28 -25.74 -19.85
CA ASP A 84 2.05 -26.63 -18.97
C ASP A 84 2.10 -28.08 -19.50
N GLN A 85 0.98 -28.58 -20.03
CA GLN A 85 0.92 -29.89 -20.60
C GLN A 85 1.64 -30.03 -21.97
N GLN A 86 1.77 -28.91 -22.70
CA GLN A 86 2.27 -28.90 -24.07
C GLN A 86 3.74 -28.51 -24.19
N SER A 87 4.36 -27.99 -23.15
CA SER A 87 5.71 -27.45 -23.20
C SER A 87 6.55 -27.93 -22.03
N ASP A 88 7.74 -28.43 -22.29
CA ASP A 88 8.75 -28.77 -21.30
C ASP A 88 9.55 -27.56 -20.80
N ARG A 89 9.27 -26.35 -21.32
CA ARG A 89 9.86 -25.06 -20.88
C ARG A 89 9.05 -24.36 -19.80
N MET A 90 7.96 -24.93 -19.35
CA MET A 90 7.07 -24.36 -18.35
C MET A 90 6.73 -25.39 -17.28
N LYS A 91 6.56 -24.90 -16.05
CA LYS A 91 5.97 -25.61 -14.92
C LYS A 91 4.96 -24.69 -14.26
N LEU A 92 3.73 -25.17 -14.08
CA LEU A 92 2.67 -24.41 -13.43
C LEU A 92 2.58 -24.80 -11.96
N GLU A 93 2.72 -23.82 -11.06
CA GLU A 93 2.60 -24.02 -9.61
C GLU A 93 1.56 -23.08 -9.02
N SER A 94 0.74 -23.58 -8.08
CA SER A 94 -0.09 -22.72 -7.24
C SER A 94 0.77 -22.07 -6.16
N PHE A 95 0.61 -20.75 -5.97
CA PHE A 95 1.27 -20.05 -4.88
C PHE A 95 0.30 -19.53 -3.81
N GLY A 96 -0.95 -19.99 -3.83
CA GLY A 96 -1.94 -19.73 -2.79
C GLY A 96 -3.36 -19.59 -3.32
N THR A 97 -4.23 -19.06 -2.47
CA THR A 97 -5.62 -18.74 -2.79
C THR A 97 -5.92 -17.29 -2.44
N THR A 98 -6.88 -16.70 -3.17
CA THR A 98 -7.36 -15.34 -2.95
C THR A 98 -8.36 -15.26 -1.83
N GLU A 99 -8.77 -14.04 -1.44
CA GLU A 99 -9.83 -13.78 -0.47
C GLU A 99 -11.23 -14.30 -0.89
N GLU A 100 -11.46 -14.53 -2.19
CA GLU A 100 -12.68 -15.18 -2.69
C GLU A 100 -12.48 -16.69 -2.98
N GLY A 101 -11.30 -17.24 -2.68
CA GLY A 101 -11.00 -18.68 -2.75
C GLY A 101 -10.54 -19.18 -4.12
N ARG A 102 -10.20 -18.31 -5.09
CA ARG A 102 -9.59 -18.71 -6.36
C ARG A 102 -8.12 -19.03 -6.20
N THR A 103 -7.61 -20.00 -6.95
CA THR A 103 -6.20 -20.34 -6.94
C THR A 103 -5.38 -19.27 -7.65
N GLN A 104 -4.32 -18.79 -7.02
CA GLN A 104 -3.30 -17.99 -7.68
C GLN A 104 -2.27 -18.90 -8.33
N TRP A 105 -2.10 -18.79 -9.66
CA TRP A 105 -1.15 -19.57 -10.43
C TRP A 105 0.09 -18.76 -10.81
N MET A 106 1.23 -19.44 -10.77
CA MET A 106 2.52 -18.94 -11.23
C MET A 106 3.07 -19.90 -12.29
N ALA A 107 3.33 -19.39 -13.50
CA ALA A 107 4.04 -20.12 -14.54
C ALA A 107 5.55 -19.88 -14.39
N ILE A 108 6.29 -20.93 -14.11
CA ILE A 108 7.76 -20.93 -14.04
C ILE A 108 8.28 -21.31 -15.41
N VAL A 109 8.98 -20.39 -16.07
CA VAL A 109 9.45 -20.57 -17.46
C VAL A 109 10.96 -20.50 -17.50
N SER A 110 11.58 -21.54 -18.07
CA SER A 110 13.02 -21.67 -18.27
C SER A 110 13.33 -22.83 -19.22
N THR A 111 14.61 -23.21 -19.37
CA THR A 111 14.94 -24.46 -20.07
C THR A 111 14.53 -25.69 -19.24
N PRO A 112 14.25 -26.85 -19.89
CA PRO A 112 13.96 -28.11 -19.17
C PRO A 112 15.04 -28.48 -18.15
N GLU A 113 16.31 -28.24 -18.47
CA GLU A 113 17.42 -28.46 -17.54
C GLU A 113 17.33 -27.60 -16.30
N ASN A 114 17.02 -26.31 -16.44
CA ASN A 114 16.83 -25.41 -15.31
C ASN A 114 15.61 -25.81 -14.47
N LEU A 115 14.50 -26.16 -15.13
CA LEU A 115 13.27 -26.62 -14.45
C LEU A 115 13.47 -27.89 -13.63
N ALA A 116 14.37 -28.77 -14.06
CA ALA A 116 14.76 -29.96 -13.30
C ALA A 116 15.62 -29.66 -12.07
N ASN A 117 16.17 -28.45 -11.93
CA ASN A 117 17.11 -28.06 -10.90
C ASN A 117 16.64 -26.86 -10.06
N LEU A 118 15.32 -26.56 -10.00
CA LEU A 118 14.77 -25.36 -9.36
C LEU A 118 15.20 -25.23 -7.89
N GLU A 119 15.18 -26.29 -7.11
CA GLU A 119 15.55 -26.24 -5.68
C GLU A 119 17.02 -25.80 -5.48
N ARG A 120 17.93 -26.18 -6.38
CA ARG A 120 19.32 -25.69 -6.37
C ARG A 120 19.36 -24.18 -6.59
N TYR A 121 18.61 -23.67 -7.57
CA TYR A 121 18.61 -22.25 -7.89
C TYR A 121 17.89 -21.40 -6.83
N LYS A 122 16.84 -21.93 -6.20
CA LYS A 122 16.20 -21.32 -5.02
C LYS A 122 17.20 -21.21 -3.86
N ASP A 123 17.98 -22.26 -3.58
CA ASP A 123 18.98 -22.21 -2.51
C ASP A 123 20.10 -21.20 -2.80
N ILE A 124 20.59 -21.13 -4.04
CA ILE A 124 21.55 -20.11 -4.46
C ILE A 124 20.99 -18.70 -4.26
N ALA A 125 19.76 -18.44 -4.75
CA ALA A 125 19.11 -17.15 -4.60
C ALA A 125 18.92 -16.78 -3.12
N ARG A 126 18.45 -17.73 -2.29
CA ARG A 126 18.28 -17.56 -0.84
C ARG A 126 19.59 -17.20 -0.16
N ARG A 127 20.69 -17.92 -0.45
CA ARG A 127 22.00 -17.67 0.15
C ARG A 127 22.55 -16.31 -0.22
N LEU A 128 22.40 -15.89 -1.47
CA LEU A 128 22.79 -14.56 -1.92
C LEU A 128 21.90 -13.45 -1.35
N ALA A 129 20.58 -13.66 -1.24
CA ALA A 129 19.66 -12.68 -0.68
C ALA A 129 19.87 -12.46 0.83
N LYS A 130 20.11 -13.55 1.59
CA LYS A 130 20.36 -13.48 3.03
C LYS A 130 21.78 -13.06 3.35
N ALA A 131 22.74 -13.33 2.46
CA ALA A 131 24.16 -12.96 2.53
C ALA A 131 24.92 -13.46 3.80
N GLU A 132 24.21 -13.79 4.87
CA GLU A 132 24.77 -14.20 6.15
C GLU A 132 25.67 -15.44 6.02
N GLY A 133 26.92 -15.33 6.47
CA GLY A 133 27.90 -16.43 6.42
C GLY A 133 28.44 -16.76 5.02
N VAL A 134 28.10 -15.98 3.99
CA VAL A 134 28.57 -16.16 2.61
C VAL A 134 29.72 -15.18 2.34
N SER A 135 30.95 -15.71 2.08
CA SER A 135 32.08 -14.88 1.70
C SER A 135 31.96 -14.32 0.28
N GLU A 136 32.73 -13.26 -0.05
CA GLU A 136 32.73 -12.68 -1.39
C GLU A 136 33.09 -13.69 -2.48
N ASP A 137 34.12 -14.52 -2.24
CA ASP A 137 34.53 -15.55 -3.20
C ASP A 137 33.43 -16.58 -3.43
N GLU A 138 32.76 -17.02 -2.35
CA GLU A 138 31.62 -17.90 -2.44
C GLU A 138 30.43 -17.26 -3.15
N ALA A 139 30.14 -15.99 -2.87
CA ALA A 139 29.09 -15.25 -3.56
C ALA A 139 29.34 -15.15 -5.06
N ARG A 140 30.60 -14.93 -5.48
CA ARG A 140 30.98 -14.94 -6.91
C ARG A 140 30.78 -16.31 -7.55
N GLN A 141 31.12 -17.39 -6.84
CA GLN A 141 30.88 -18.75 -7.32
C GLN A 141 29.39 -19.05 -7.46
N LEU A 142 28.58 -18.71 -6.44
CA LEU A 142 27.14 -18.86 -6.47
C LEU A 142 26.50 -18.04 -7.58
N ALA A 143 26.94 -16.80 -7.82
CA ALA A 143 26.46 -15.95 -8.89
C ALA A 143 26.81 -16.51 -10.28
N ALA A 144 28.00 -17.08 -10.45
CA ALA A 144 28.43 -17.74 -11.71
C ALA A 144 27.58 -18.99 -11.98
N GLU A 145 27.22 -19.78 -10.96
CA GLU A 145 26.37 -20.97 -11.07
C GLU A 145 24.88 -20.66 -11.19
N GLY A 146 24.41 -19.62 -10.50
CA GLY A 146 23.00 -19.28 -10.35
C GLY A 146 22.32 -18.87 -11.64
N LYS A 147 21.02 -18.79 -11.63
CA LYS A 147 20.18 -18.21 -12.67
C LYS A 147 19.52 -16.95 -12.12
N ALA A 148 19.41 -15.91 -12.94
CA ALA A 148 18.69 -14.71 -12.51
C ALA A 148 17.20 -15.03 -12.41
N VAL A 149 16.62 -14.83 -11.22
CA VAL A 149 15.19 -15.01 -10.98
C VAL A 149 14.49 -13.68 -11.25
N VAL A 150 13.51 -13.69 -12.13
CA VAL A 150 12.73 -12.53 -12.52
C VAL A 150 11.26 -12.79 -12.27
N TRP A 151 10.64 -12.02 -11.40
CA TRP A 151 9.19 -12.00 -11.23
C TRP A 151 8.57 -11.02 -12.22
N ILE A 152 7.52 -11.45 -12.91
CA ILE A 152 6.75 -10.64 -13.86
C ILE A 152 5.27 -10.88 -13.55
N ASP A 153 4.60 -9.88 -13.01
CA ASP A 153 3.19 -10.04 -12.66
C ASP A 153 2.24 -9.50 -13.70
N ALA A 154 0.99 -9.94 -13.56
CA ALA A 154 -0.15 -9.39 -14.28
C ALA A 154 -1.38 -9.37 -13.39
N GLY A 155 -2.34 -8.53 -13.74
CA GLY A 155 -3.66 -8.51 -13.15
C GLY A 155 -3.73 -8.09 -11.69
N LEU A 156 -2.76 -7.36 -11.16
CA LEU A 156 -2.82 -6.78 -9.82
C LEU A 156 -4.02 -5.84 -9.73
N HIS A 157 -4.06 -4.83 -10.58
CA HIS A 157 -5.26 -4.01 -10.78
C HIS A 157 -6.06 -4.59 -11.94
N ALA A 158 -7.21 -5.14 -11.65
CA ALA A 158 -7.98 -5.91 -12.63
C ALA A 158 -8.53 -5.10 -13.80
N THR A 159 -8.74 -3.80 -13.62
CA THR A 159 -9.15 -2.88 -14.71
C THR A 159 -8.00 -2.54 -15.67
N GLU A 160 -6.76 -2.90 -15.33
CA GLU A 160 -5.56 -2.74 -16.14
C GLU A 160 -5.35 -3.96 -17.04
N THR A 161 -6.30 -4.15 -17.92
CA THR A 161 -6.54 -5.41 -18.64
C THR A 161 -5.41 -5.83 -19.58
N VAL A 162 -4.61 -4.90 -20.11
CA VAL A 162 -3.49 -5.20 -21.02
C VAL A 162 -2.49 -6.17 -20.40
N THR A 163 -2.27 -6.07 -19.09
CA THR A 163 -1.24 -6.84 -18.40
C THR A 163 -1.49 -8.33 -18.49
N THR A 164 -2.73 -8.77 -18.26
CA THR A 164 -3.15 -10.17 -18.34
C THR A 164 -3.36 -10.62 -19.78
N GLN A 165 -4.07 -9.83 -20.61
CA GLN A 165 -4.35 -10.19 -22.01
C GLN A 165 -3.05 -10.34 -22.82
N GLY A 166 -2.02 -9.54 -22.50
CA GLY A 166 -0.71 -9.65 -23.13
C GLY A 166 0.17 -10.77 -22.57
N GLN A 167 0.01 -11.12 -21.29
CA GLN A 167 0.85 -12.16 -20.67
C GLN A 167 0.68 -13.51 -21.35
N VAL A 168 -0.52 -13.85 -21.84
CA VAL A 168 -0.74 -15.11 -22.59
C VAL A 168 0.12 -15.16 -23.87
N HIS A 169 0.31 -14.03 -24.55
CA HIS A 169 1.17 -13.94 -25.74
C HIS A 169 2.65 -13.99 -25.37
N VAL A 170 3.04 -13.36 -24.27
CA VAL A 170 4.42 -13.39 -23.76
C VAL A 170 4.82 -14.83 -23.45
N LEU A 171 3.99 -15.55 -22.71
CA LEU A 171 4.20 -16.96 -22.38
C LEU A 171 4.31 -17.82 -23.64
N TYR A 172 3.33 -17.74 -24.54
CA TYR A 172 3.34 -18.51 -25.78
C TYR A 172 4.61 -18.27 -26.61
N ARG A 173 5.03 -17.00 -26.78
CA ARG A 173 6.25 -16.64 -27.55
C ARG A 173 7.52 -17.17 -26.90
N LEU A 174 7.62 -17.16 -25.56
CA LEU A 174 8.77 -17.73 -24.85
C LEU A 174 8.83 -19.27 -25.00
N LEU A 175 7.68 -19.94 -24.90
CA LEU A 175 7.60 -21.41 -25.00
C LEU A 175 7.90 -21.90 -26.42
N THR A 176 7.54 -21.16 -27.44
CA THR A 176 7.70 -21.52 -28.85
C THR A 176 8.93 -20.93 -29.54
N GLY A 177 9.54 -19.88 -28.94
CA GLY A 177 10.67 -19.15 -29.54
C GLY A 177 11.90 -20.01 -29.73
N GLN A 178 12.48 -19.92 -30.94
CA GLN A 178 13.70 -20.64 -31.32
C GLN A 178 14.87 -19.70 -31.66
N ASP A 179 14.63 -18.39 -31.60
CA ASP A 179 15.68 -17.41 -31.86
C ASP A 179 16.76 -17.42 -30.76
N ALA A 180 17.96 -16.96 -31.12
CA ALA A 180 19.12 -17.00 -30.24
C ALA A 180 18.94 -16.19 -28.94
N GLU A 181 18.14 -15.09 -28.98
CA GLU A 181 17.84 -14.30 -27.81
C GLU A 181 16.95 -15.08 -26.84
N THR A 182 15.87 -15.70 -27.33
CA THR A 182 14.98 -16.53 -26.50
C THR A 182 15.73 -17.71 -25.87
N GLN A 183 16.57 -18.42 -26.66
CA GLN A 183 17.35 -19.54 -26.15
C GLN A 183 18.30 -19.11 -25.02
N ARG A 184 19.04 -18.02 -25.24
CA ARG A 184 19.97 -17.51 -24.22
C ARG A 184 19.24 -17.06 -22.96
N THR A 185 18.15 -16.31 -23.13
CA THR A 185 17.42 -15.77 -21.96
C THR A 185 16.83 -16.91 -21.11
N LEU A 186 16.20 -17.91 -21.73
CA LEU A 186 15.70 -19.07 -20.99
C LEU A 186 16.81 -19.88 -20.32
N ASN A 187 18.02 -19.96 -20.94
CA ASN A 187 19.15 -20.64 -20.31
C ASN A 187 19.66 -19.92 -19.05
N ASP A 188 19.67 -18.59 -19.06
CA ASP A 188 20.31 -17.78 -18.02
C ASP A 188 19.37 -17.24 -16.96
N THR A 189 18.05 -17.46 -17.12
CA THR A 189 17.03 -16.97 -16.18
C THR A 189 16.03 -18.05 -15.76
N ILE A 190 15.39 -17.80 -14.62
CA ILE A 190 14.14 -18.44 -14.20
C ILE A 190 13.09 -17.33 -14.13
N LEU A 191 12.07 -17.44 -14.97
CA LEU A 191 11.02 -16.43 -15.09
C LEU A 191 9.79 -16.91 -14.33
N LEU A 192 9.30 -16.08 -13.43
CA LEU A 192 8.13 -16.33 -12.60
C LEU A 192 6.99 -15.42 -13.05
N PHE A 193 6.04 -15.95 -13.80
CA PHE A 193 4.86 -15.22 -14.26
C PHE A 193 3.69 -15.46 -13.30
N GLY A 194 3.42 -14.52 -12.42
CA GLY A 194 2.34 -14.59 -11.44
C GLY A 194 1.10 -13.80 -11.84
N HIS A 195 -0.09 -14.33 -11.57
CA HIS A 195 -1.33 -13.57 -11.65
C HIS A 195 -1.80 -13.21 -10.24
N VAL A 196 -1.79 -11.91 -9.90
CA VAL A 196 -1.93 -11.47 -8.51
C VAL A 196 -3.39 -11.41 -8.04
N ASN A 197 -4.33 -10.97 -8.89
CA ASN A 197 -5.73 -10.78 -8.50
C ASN A 197 -6.70 -11.54 -9.44
N PRO A 198 -6.80 -12.87 -9.29
CA PRO A 198 -7.76 -13.72 -10.02
C PRO A 198 -9.21 -13.26 -9.91
N ASP A 199 -9.66 -12.88 -8.71
CA ASP A 199 -11.03 -12.46 -8.44
C ASP A 199 -11.41 -11.22 -9.24
N GLY A 200 -10.49 -10.26 -9.31
CA GLY A 200 -10.69 -9.04 -10.06
C GLY A 200 -10.76 -9.28 -11.56
N LEU A 201 -9.89 -10.11 -12.12
CA LEU A 201 -9.94 -10.42 -13.56
C LEU A 201 -11.25 -11.07 -13.95
N GLU A 202 -11.72 -12.05 -13.17
CA GLU A 202 -13.02 -12.67 -13.39
C GLU A 202 -14.14 -11.64 -13.38
N LEU A 203 -14.22 -10.82 -12.33
CA LEU A 203 -15.25 -9.78 -12.20
C LEU A 203 -15.21 -8.78 -13.36
N VAL A 204 -14.04 -8.23 -13.67
CA VAL A 204 -13.93 -7.14 -14.66
C VAL A 204 -14.21 -7.65 -16.07
N ALA A 205 -13.65 -8.82 -16.43
CA ALA A 205 -13.85 -9.37 -17.76
C ALA A 205 -15.31 -9.82 -17.98
N ASP A 206 -15.91 -10.54 -17.03
CA ASP A 206 -17.32 -10.96 -17.13
C ASP A 206 -18.25 -9.73 -17.17
N TRP A 207 -17.99 -8.70 -16.37
CA TRP A 207 -18.77 -7.48 -16.39
C TRP A 207 -18.67 -6.77 -17.74
N TYR A 208 -17.47 -6.69 -18.31
CA TYR A 208 -17.24 -6.10 -19.63
C TYR A 208 -17.96 -6.90 -20.72
N MET A 209 -17.84 -8.23 -20.69
CA MET A 209 -18.39 -9.12 -21.72
C MET A 209 -19.91 -9.35 -21.61
N ARG A 210 -20.58 -8.90 -20.53
CA ARG A 210 -22.02 -9.11 -20.32
C ARG A 210 -22.93 -8.46 -21.37
N LYS A 211 -22.41 -7.48 -22.12
CA LYS A 211 -23.14 -6.80 -23.18
C LYS A 211 -22.89 -7.45 -24.53
N ASP A 212 -23.97 -7.78 -25.26
CA ASP A 212 -23.87 -8.39 -26.58
C ASP A 212 -23.23 -7.45 -27.60
N LYS A 213 -23.58 -6.15 -27.54
CA LYS A 213 -23.05 -5.15 -28.45
C LYS A 213 -21.70 -4.63 -27.95
N PRO A 214 -20.63 -4.78 -28.77
CA PRO A 214 -19.28 -4.36 -28.39
C PRO A 214 -19.19 -2.90 -27.93
N GLU A 215 -19.89 -1.99 -28.61
CA GLU A 215 -19.85 -0.55 -28.30
C GLU A 215 -20.54 -0.16 -27.00
N GLU A 216 -21.35 -1.07 -26.41
CA GLU A 216 -21.98 -0.88 -25.10
C GLU A 216 -21.13 -1.45 -23.94
N ARG A 217 -20.01 -2.12 -24.25
CA ARG A 217 -19.14 -2.75 -23.24
C ARG A 217 -18.32 -1.72 -22.49
N SER A 218 -18.36 -1.81 -21.18
CA SER A 218 -17.58 -0.97 -20.27
C SER A 218 -17.31 -1.71 -18.97
N PHE A 219 -16.14 -1.48 -18.36
CA PHE A 219 -15.82 -1.87 -17.00
C PHE A 219 -15.70 -0.67 -16.04
N ARG A 220 -15.96 0.56 -16.52
CA ARG A 220 -15.95 1.76 -15.67
C ARG A 220 -17.04 1.76 -14.62
N ASP A 221 -18.08 0.98 -14.86
CA ASP A 221 -19.28 0.83 -14.05
C ASP A 221 -19.36 -0.53 -13.32
N ILE A 222 -18.22 -1.13 -12.98
CA ILE A 222 -18.22 -2.36 -12.16
C ILE A 222 -18.91 -2.11 -10.82
N PRO A 223 -19.68 -3.09 -10.30
CA PRO A 223 -20.59 -2.84 -9.19
C PRO A 223 -19.92 -2.77 -7.82
N ARG A 224 -18.72 -3.32 -7.67
CA ARG A 224 -17.97 -3.41 -6.42
C ARG A 224 -16.47 -3.30 -6.67
N LEU A 225 -15.70 -3.21 -5.59
CA LEU A 225 -14.24 -3.29 -5.63
C LEU A 225 -13.79 -4.60 -6.31
N TYR A 226 -12.79 -4.52 -7.17
CA TYR A 226 -12.29 -5.68 -7.92
C TYR A 226 -11.35 -6.58 -7.10
N GLN A 227 -10.76 -6.10 -6.00
CA GLN A 227 -10.28 -6.94 -4.92
C GLN A 227 -11.29 -6.80 -3.77
N LYS A 228 -11.63 -7.90 -3.12
CA LYS A 228 -12.76 -8.04 -2.19
C LYS A 228 -12.90 -6.91 -1.17
N TYR A 229 -11.78 -6.43 -0.60
CA TYR A 229 -11.78 -5.42 0.45
C TYR A 229 -11.06 -4.13 0.02
N THR A 230 -9.99 -4.24 -0.73
CA THR A 230 -9.03 -3.14 -0.91
C THR A 230 -9.13 -2.43 -2.26
N GLY A 231 -9.76 -3.06 -3.25
CA GLY A 231 -9.83 -2.52 -4.60
C GLY A 231 -8.44 -2.20 -5.16
N HIS A 232 -8.19 -0.93 -5.51
CA HIS A 232 -6.90 -0.46 -6.02
C HIS A 232 -5.79 -0.44 -4.94
N ASP A 233 -6.16 -0.40 -3.66
CA ASP A 233 -5.21 -0.44 -2.55
C ASP A 233 -4.62 -1.84 -2.29
N ASN A 234 -4.96 -2.86 -3.12
CA ASN A 234 -4.22 -4.13 -3.10
C ASN A 234 -2.74 -3.93 -3.44
N ASN A 235 -2.36 -2.81 -4.09
CA ASN A 235 -0.97 -2.37 -4.29
C ASN A 235 -0.53 -1.34 -3.24
N ARG A 236 -0.97 -1.47 -1.98
CA ARG A 236 -0.54 -0.67 -0.83
C ARG A 236 -0.29 -1.53 0.40
N ASP A 237 -0.48 -2.83 0.28
CA ASP A 237 -0.45 -3.81 1.37
C ASP A 237 0.88 -4.57 1.48
N SER A 238 1.83 -4.41 0.52
CA SER A 238 3.02 -5.28 0.44
C SER A 238 3.94 -5.22 1.66
N TYR A 239 3.95 -4.15 2.44
CA TYR A 239 4.75 -4.07 3.67
C TYR A 239 3.96 -4.49 4.92
N MET A 240 2.63 -4.34 4.93
CA MET A 240 1.74 -4.73 6.01
C MET A 240 1.31 -6.19 5.94
N VAL A 241 1.07 -6.71 4.74
CA VAL A 241 0.75 -8.13 4.46
C VAL A 241 -0.51 -8.59 5.19
N THR A 242 -1.62 -7.89 4.95
CA THR A 242 -2.93 -8.22 5.54
C THR A 242 -3.81 -9.09 4.65
N GLN A 243 -3.72 -8.93 3.32
CA GLN A 243 -4.55 -9.65 2.36
C GLN A 243 -3.88 -10.95 1.92
N ALA A 244 -4.68 -11.97 1.66
CA ALA A 244 -4.20 -13.29 1.27
C ALA A 244 -3.33 -13.24 0.01
N GLU A 245 -3.74 -12.46 -0.99
CA GLU A 245 -2.99 -12.30 -2.24
C GLU A 245 -1.60 -11.71 -2.01
N THR A 246 -1.51 -10.72 -1.13
CA THR A 246 -0.23 -10.07 -0.78
C THR A 246 0.67 -11.02 0.01
N GLU A 247 0.12 -11.76 0.96
CA GLU A 247 0.88 -12.75 1.75
C GLU A 247 1.48 -13.82 0.83
N ASN A 248 0.71 -14.29 -0.14
CA ASN A 248 1.17 -15.28 -1.12
C ASN A 248 2.30 -14.74 -1.99
N VAL A 249 2.20 -13.50 -2.50
CA VAL A 249 3.25 -12.85 -3.30
C VAL A 249 4.51 -12.63 -2.47
N ASN A 250 4.39 -12.10 -1.26
CA ASN A 250 5.55 -11.81 -0.40
C ASN A 250 6.27 -13.08 0.05
N ARG A 251 5.55 -14.18 0.26
CA ARG A 251 6.14 -15.50 0.54
C ARG A 251 7.03 -15.95 -0.64
N ILE A 252 6.56 -15.79 -1.88
CA ILE A 252 7.37 -16.06 -3.07
C ILE A 252 8.59 -15.15 -3.11
N HIS A 253 8.42 -13.84 -2.89
CA HIS A 253 9.50 -12.87 -3.07
C HIS A 253 10.57 -12.94 -2.00
N TYR A 254 10.20 -13.14 -0.71
CA TYR A 254 11.13 -12.91 0.41
C TYR A 254 11.44 -14.17 1.22
N ARG A 255 10.76 -15.28 0.95
CA ARG A 255 10.93 -16.53 1.70
C ARG A 255 11.24 -17.74 0.83
N GLU A 256 10.86 -17.75 -0.46
CA GLU A 256 11.01 -18.93 -1.31
C GLU A 256 11.92 -18.73 -2.52
N TRP A 257 11.73 -17.67 -3.31
CA TRP A 257 12.40 -17.51 -4.61
C TRP A 257 13.44 -16.38 -4.67
N PHE A 258 13.29 -15.34 -3.89
CA PHE A 258 14.22 -14.21 -3.80
C PHE A 258 14.58 -13.61 -5.17
N PRO A 259 13.60 -13.14 -5.97
CA PRO A 259 13.87 -12.61 -7.29
C PRO A 259 14.80 -11.39 -7.22
N GLN A 260 15.76 -11.32 -8.16
CA GLN A 260 16.64 -10.16 -8.29
C GLN A 260 15.95 -8.99 -8.95
N ILE A 261 14.94 -9.28 -9.80
CA ILE A 261 14.14 -8.27 -10.50
C ILE A 261 12.66 -8.61 -10.31
N VAL A 262 11.89 -7.59 -9.91
CA VAL A 262 10.43 -7.64 -9.81
C VAL A 262 9.84 -6.64 -10.79
N TYR A 263 9.19 -7.14 -11.82
CA TYR A 263 8.54 -6.33 -12.84
C TYR A 263 7.03 -6.31 -12.64
N ASN A 264 6.54 -5.23 -12.04
CA ASN A 264 5.13 -4.97 -11.78
C ASN A 264 4.52 -4.19 -12.94
N GLN A 265 3.58 -4.80 -13.67
CA GLN A 265 3.00 -4.24 -14.88
C GLN A 265 1.67 -3.55 -14.60
N HIS A 266 1.52 -2.30 -15.07
CA HIS A 266 0.33 -1.46 -14.89
C HIS A 266 -0.15 -0.81 -16.19
N GLN A 267 -1.36 -0.24 -16.11
CA GLN A 267 -2.02 0.38 -17.25
C GLN A 267 -2.70 1.69 -16.86
N THR A 268 -1.95 2.78 -16.82
CA THR A 268 -2.44 4.16 -16.73
C THR A 268 -1.40 5.08 -17.39
N GLY A 269 -1.17 4.91 -18.67
CA GLY A 269 -0.11 5.62 -19.38
C GLY A 269 -0.24 7.14 -19.33
N PRO A 270 0.87 7.88 -19.45
CA PRO A 270 0.87 9.34 -19.47
C PRO A 270 0.11 9.88 -20.68
N ARG A 271 -0.65 10.95 -20.50
CA ARG A 271 -1.46 11.54 -21.55
C ARG A 271 -0.58 12.01 -22.73
N GLY A 272 -0.94 11.62 -23.95
CA GLY A 272 -0.18 11.97 -25.17
C GLY A 272 1.10 11.17 -25.35
N MET A 273 1.26 10.09 -24.62
CA MET A 273 2.34 9.11 -24.69
C MET A 273 1.77 7.69 -24.69
N VAL A 274 2.62 6.68 -24.74
CA VAL A 274 2.22 5.27 -24.72
C VAL A 274 2.50 4.65 -23.37
N VAL A 275 3.70 4.85 -22.81
CA VAL A 275 4.10 4.14 -21.61
C VAL A 275 5.07 4.96 -20.75
N PHE A 276 4.87 4.91 -19.44
CA PHE A 276 5.89 5.30 -18.45
C PHE A 276 6.81 4.11 -18.17
N ILE A 277 8.12 4.38 -18.16
CA ILE A 277 9.19 3.43 -17.82
C ILE A 277 10.18 4.18 -16.91
N PRO A 278 10.81 3.53 -15.89
CA PRO A 278 11.87 4.18 -15.10
C PRO A 278 12.97 4.79 -15.99
N PRO A 279 13.68 5.84 -15.53
CA PRO A 279 13.84 6.32 -14.16
C PRO A 279 12.61 6.90 -13.50
N PHE A 280 12.56 6.78 -12.15
CA PHE A 280 11.57 7.46 -11.33
C PHE A 280 12.03 8.86 -10.94
N ARG A 281 11.08 9.74 -10.59
CA ARG A 281 11.41 11.05 -10.01
C ARG A 281 11.82 10.94 -8.53
N ASP A 282 12.49 11.97 -8.02
CA ASP A 282 12.70 12.13 -6.58
C ASP A 282 11.37 12.30 -5.79
N PRO A 283 11.35 11.94 -4.48
CA PRO A 283 12.49 11.56 -3.68
C PRO A 283 12.84 10.08 -3.78
N PHE A 284 14.15 9.80 -3.70
CA PHE A 284 14.67 8.48 -3.40
C PHE A 284 14.70 8.26 -1.88
N ASN A 285 14.28 7.09 -1.39
CA ASN A 285 14.33 6.79 0.03
C ASN A 285 15.79 6.51 0.46
N TYR A 286 16.27 7.24 1.44
CA TYR A 286 17.67 7.20 1.89
C TYR A 286 18.07 5.89 2.60
N ASN A 287 17.11 5.05 3.00
CA ASN A 287 17.39 3.72 3.58
C ASN A 287 17.84 2.70 2.54
N LEU A 288 17.54 2.94 1.26
CA LEU A 288 17.82 2.00 0.18
C LEU A 288 19.30 1.99 -0.20
N ASP A 289 19.83 0.81 -0.58
CA ASP A 289 21.15 0.73 -1.17
C ASP A 289 21.19 1.41 -2.55
N SER A 290 22.25 2.15 -2.83
CA SER A 290 22.40 2.90 -4.08
C SER A 290 22.40 2.00 -5.33
N LEU A 291 22.78 0.73 -5.22
CA LEU A 291 22.73 -0.24 -6.32
C LEU A 291 21.30 -0.51 -6.77
N VAL A 292 20.30 -0.39 -5.90
CA VAL A 292 18.88 -0.49 -6.28
C VAL A 292 18.55 0.59 -7.30
N MET A 293 18.87 1.86 -7.01
CA MET A 293 18.56 2.99 -7.89
C MET A 293 19.30 2.87 -9.23
N THR A 294 20.61 2.65 -9.18
CA THR A 294 21.43 2.58 -10.39
C THR A 294 20.99 1.45 -11.30
N THR A 295 20.67 0.28 -10.75
CA THR A 295 20.21 -0.86 -11.54
C THR A 295 18.79 -0.64 -12.08
N THR A 296 17.90 0.00 -11.33
CA THR A 296 16.56 0.42 -11.80
C THR A 296 16.68 1.33 -13.04
N ASN A 297 17.59 2.31 -12.99
CA ASN A 297 17.82 3.25 -14.09
C ASN A 297 18.43 2.56 -15.32
N GLU A 298 19.40 1.65 -15.13
CA GLU A 298 19.96 0.83 -16.21
C GLU A 298 18.86 0.01 -16.91
N LEU A 299 18.03 -0.69 -16.12
CA LEU A 299 16.96 -1.52 -16.62
C LEU A 299 15.90 -0.70 -17.39
N GLY A 300 15.47 0.44 -16.83
CA GLY A 300 14.58 1.36 -17.52
C GLY A 300 15.17 1.87 -18.84
N THR A 301 16.45 2.25 -18.85
CA THR A 301 17.15 2.67 -20.07
C THR A 301 17.23 1.55 -21.10
N ALA A 302 17.44 0.30 -20.69
CA ALA A 302 17.43 -0.85 -21.60
C ALA A 302 16.06 -1.03 -22.26
N MET A 303 14.97 -0.83 -21.52
CA MET A 303 13.61 -0.87 -22.05
C MET A 303 13.35 0.25 -23.06
N HIS A 304 13.71 1.49 -22.75
CA HIS A 304 13.61 2.62 -23.68
C HIS A 304 14.42 2.36 -24.96
N SER A 305 15.66 1.90 -24.82
CA SER A 305 16.55 1.61 -25.95
C SER A 305 15.96 0.54 -26.87
N ARG A 306 15.34 -0.49 -26.30
CA ARG A 306 14.68 -1.52 -27.11
C ARG A 306 13.49 -0.97 -27.88
N LEU A 307 12.59 -0.24 -27.22
CA LEU A 307 11.44 0.37 -27.90
C LEU A 307 11.90 1.31 -29.03
N VAL A 308 12.86 2.18 -28.77
CA VAL A 308 13.42 3.08 -29.79
C VAL A 308 14.04 2.30 -30.95
N SER A 309 14.82 1.24 -30.69
CA SER A 309 15.44 0.42 -31.74
C SER A 309 14.42 -0.36 -32.59
N GLU A 310 13.25 -0.65 -32.04
CA GLU A 310 12.11 -1.26 -32.73
C GLU A 310 11.19 -0.22 -33.38
N GLY A 311 11.52 1.09 -33.33
CA GLY A 311 10.71 2.18 -33.89
C GLY A 311 9.42 2.45 -33.09
N LYS A 312 9.32 1.97 -31.85
CA LYS A 312 8.17 2.12 -30.95
C LYS A 312 8.31 3.40 -30.10
N GLY A 313 7.64 4.46 -30.52
CA GLY A 313 7.69 5.76 -29.85
C GLY A 313 6.73 5.87 -28.65
N GLY A 314 6.82 6.96 -27.92
CA GLY A 314 5.91 7.33 -26.83
C GLY A 314 6.28 6.76 -25.45
N SER A 315 7.52 6.27 -25.26
CA SER A 315 8.00 5.89 -23.92
C SER A 315 8.59 7.08 -23.20
N GLY A 316 8.08 7.39 -21.99
CA GLY A 316 8.57 8.49 -21.16
C GLY A 316 9.00 8.05 -19.77
N ALA A 317 9.81 8.90 -19.11
CA ALA A 317 10.37 8.64 -17.78
C ALA A 317 10.30 9.87 -16.88
N ASP A 318 10.67 9.74 -15.61
CA ASP A 318 10.90 10.82 -14.65
C ASP A 318 9.75 11.86 -14.61
N THR A 319 9.89 12.98 -15.33
CA THR A 319 8.99 14.13 -15.19
C THR A 319 7.59 13.92 -15.77
N VAL A 320 7.37 12.84 -16.52
CA VAL A 320 6.06 12.60 -17.16
C VAL A 320 5.04 11.93 -16.22
N ALA A 321 5.46 11.52 -15.04
CA ALA A 321 4.59 10.86 -14.05
C ALA A 321 5.03 11.17 -12.61
N SER A 322 4.17 10.83 -11.65
CA SER A 322 4.40 11.15 -10.23
C SER A 322 5.11 10.05 -9.42
N TYR A 323 5.53 8.96 -10.06
CA TYR A 323 6.11 7.81 -9.37
C TYR A 323 7.49 8.10 -8.80
N SER A 324 7.68 7.72 -7.52
CA SER A 324 8.96 7.83 -6.80
C SER A 324 9.32 6.50 -6.13
N THR A 325 10.49 6.42 -5.50
CA THR A 325 10.95 5.22 -4.78
C THR A 325 10.83 5.38 -3.27
N TRP A 326 9.93 6.23 -2.78
CA TRP A 326 9.82 6.57 -1.37
C TRP A 326 9.04 5.53 -0.56
N HIS A 327 7.80 5.24 -0.95
CA HIS A 327 6.86 4.45 -0.15
C HIS A 327 7.09 2.93 -0.27
N ASN A 328 7.11 2.23 0.87
CA ASN A 328 7.35 0.78 1.00
C ASN A 328 6.05 -0.03 1.06
N GLY A 329 5.11 0.17 0.18
CA GLY A 329 3.81 -0.54 0.31
C GLY A 329 3.33 -1.18 -0.99
N MET A 330 4.14 -1.12 -2.06
CA MET A 330 3.74 -1.59 -3.38
C MET A 330 4.54 -2.82 -3.78
N VAL A 331 3.96 -3.67 -4.62
CA VAL A 331 4.63 -4.86 -5.17
C VAL A 331 5.98 -4.51 -5.80
N ARG A 332 6.11 -3.33 -6.44
CA ARG A 332 7.38 -2.88 -7.03
C ARG A 332 8.36 -2.25 -6.04
N SER A 333 7.88 -1.67 -4.93
CA SER A 333 8.74 -0.86 -4.05
C SER A 333 9.23 -1.62 -2.82
N THR A 334 8.45 -2.53 -2.26
CA THR A 334 8.90 -3.41 -1.17
C THR A 334 10.18 -4.19 -1.52
N PRO A 335 10.39 -4.66 -2.78
CA PRO A 335 11.67 -5.28 -3.19
C PRO A 335 12.90 -4.41 -2.98
N TYR A 336 12.81 -3.08 -3.09
CA TYR A 336 13.95 -2.18 -2.86
C TYR A 336 14.54 -2.36 -1.46
N TYR A 337 13.68 -2.53 -0.47
CA TYR A 337 14.04 -2.72 0.93
C TYR A 337 14.54 -4.14 1.23
N HIS A 338 14.45 -5.03 0.23
CA HIS A 338 14.90 -6.42 0.26
C HIS A 338 16.05 -6.70 -0.70
N ASN A 339 16.82 -5.66 -1.08
CA ASN A 339 17.97 -5.75 -1.95
C ASN A 339 17.66 -6.34 -3.35
N ALA A 340 16.46 -6.09 -3.85
CA ALA A 340 16.01 -6.46 -5.18
C ALA A 340 15.60 -5.23 -6.00
N VAL A 341 15.62 -5.36 -7.31
CA VAL A 341 15.27 -4.27 -8.23
C VAL A 341 13.80 -4.37 -8.61
N GLY A 342 12.99 -3.44 -8.12
CA GLY A 342 11.59 -3.32 -8.53
C GLY A 342 11.42 -2.29 -9.65
N ILE A 343 10.62 -2.61 -10.65
CA ILE A 343 10.20 -1.65 -11.67
C ILE A 343 8.70 -1.72 -11.88
N LEU A 344 8.13 -0.61 -12.34
CA LEU A 344 6.80 -0.62 -12.94
C LEU A 344 6.86 -0.06 -14.36
N THR A 345 5.87 -0.42 -15.15
CA THR A 345 5.49 0.29 -16.37
C THR A 345 4.02 0.61 -16.33
N GLU A 346 3.66 1.78 -16.87
CA GLU A 346 2.28 2.24 -17.00
C GLU A 346 1.98 2.48 -18.46
N ILE A 347 1.25 1.56 -19.08
CA ILE A 347 0.94 1.63 -20.51
C ILE A 347 -0.49 2.13 -20.73
N ILE A 348 -0.76 2.79 -21.87
CA ILE A 348 -2.11 3.15 -22.30
C ILE A 348 -2.84 1.95 -22.92
N GLY A 349 -4.08 2.14 -23.26
CA GLY A 349 -4.94 1.24 -24.01
C GLY A 349 -5.92 0.47 -23.13
N GLY A 350 -6.81 -0.22 -23.79
CA GLY A 350 -7.87 -1.01 -23.18
C GLY A 350 -8.60 -1.79 -24.26
N PRO A 351 -9.58 -2.61 -23.88
CA PRO A 351 -10.34 -3.40 -24.85
C PRO A 351 -11.19 -2.52 -25.79
N THR A 352 -11.49 -1.28 -25.41
CA THR A 352 -12.15 -0.30 -26.27
C THR A 352 -11.09 0.59 -26.90
N PRO A 353 -10.95 0.65 -28.23
CA PRO A 353 -9.96 1.49 -28.90
C PRO A 353 -10.12 2.96 -28.55
N GLU A 354 -9.02 3.65 -28.29
CA GLU A 354 -8.99 5.07 -27.94
C GLU A 354 -7.96 5.83 -28.79
N ASP A 355 -8.07 7.17 -28.82
CA ASP A 355 -7.10 7.99 -29.55
C ASP A 355 -6.00 8.45 -28.59
N ILE A 356 -4.71 8.34 -29.03
CA ILE A 356 -3.61 8.99 -28.34
C ILE A 356 -3.85 10.50 -28.41
N ALA A 357 -3.95 11.16 -27.26
CA ALA A 357 -4.21 12.59 -27.17
C ALA A 357 -3.04 13.39 -27.76
N LEU A 358 -3.35 14.46 -28.51
CA LEU A 358 -2.34 15.43 -28.93
C LEU A 358 -1.98 16.33 -27.73
N VAL A 359 -0.76 16.16 -27.23
CA VAL A 359 -0.12 17.04 -26.25
C VAL A 359 1.08 17.68 -26.96
N PRO A 360 1.06 18.99 -27.29
CA PRO A 360 2.09 19.60 -28.12
C PRO A 360 3.51 19.41 -27.59
N GLU A 361 3.70 19.54 -26.28
CA GLU A 361 5.01 19.40 -25.63
C GLU A 361 5.56 17.97 -25.73
N HIS A 362 4.69 16.97 -25.94
CA HIS A 362 5.06 15.57 -26.11
C HIS A 362 5.35 15.19 -27.56
N GLN A 363 5.29 16.13 -28.49
CA GLN A 363 5.70 15.92 -29.89
C GLN A 363 7.17 16.29 -30.11
N LEU A 364 7.86 16.84 -29.10
CA LEU A 364 9.28 17.17 -29.17
C LEU A 364 10.10 16.13 -28.40
N ALA A 365 11.13 15.58 -29.03
CA ALA A 365 12.06 14.67 -28.36
C ALA A 365 12.82 15.37 -27.21
N ARG A 366 12.90 14.71 -26.08
CA ARG A 366 13.57 15.17 -24.87
C ARG A 366 14.32 14.00 -24.22
N SER A 367 15.15 14.27 -23.23
CA SER A 367 15.89 13.22 -22.49
C SER A 367 14.96 12.21 -21.80
N ASP A 368 13.80 12.65 -21.32
CA ASP A 368 12.76 11.84 -20.68
C ASP A 368 11.65 11.37 -21.65
N LEU A 369 11.75 11.69 -22.94
CA LEU A 369 10.88 11.23 -24.02
C LEU A 369 11.70 11.17 -25.33
N PRO A 370 12.54 10.15 -25.50
CA PRO A 370 13.55 10.13 -26.58
C PRO A 370 12.95 9.98 -27.99
N LEU A 371 11.82 9.28 -28.13
CA LEU A 371 11.10 9.07 -29.39
C LEU A 371 9.62 9.36 -29.19
N PRO A 372 9.13 10.58 -29.51
CA PRO A 372 7.73 10.92 -29.50
C PRO A 372 6.87 10.04 -30.42
N ILE A 373 5.56 10.04 -30.16
CA ILE A 373 4.58 9.37 -31.00
C ILE A 373 3.53 10.36 -31.48
N ALA A 374 3.19 10.30 -32.77
CA ALA A 374 2.08 11.08 -33.31
C ALA A 374 0.73 10.53 -32.84
N PRO A 375 -0.30 11.39 -32.66
CA PRO A 375 -1.65 10.94 -32.37
C PRO A 375 -2.17 9.95 -33.42
N ARG A 376 -2.73 8.84 -32.96
CA ARG A 376 -3.38 7.84 -33.81
C ARG A 376 -4.39 7.04 -32.99
N LYS A 377 -5.25 6.28 -33.68
CA LYS A 377 -6.07 5.26 -33.02
C LYS A 377 -5.17 4.22 -32.39
N TRP A 378 -5.44 3.90 -31.14
CA TRP A 378 -4.68 2.93 -30.33
C TRP A 378 -5.59 1.77 -29.96
N HIS A 379 -5.11 0.56 -30.20
CA HIS A 379 -5.82 -0.69 -29.98
C HIS A 379 -5.14 -1.49 -28.85
N LEU A 380 -5.88 -2.36 -28.19
CA LEU A 380 -5.32 -3.24 -27.15
C LEU A 380 -4.11 -4.05 -27.67
N ARG A 381 -4.18 -4.50 -28.91
CA ARG A 381 -3.08 -5.22 -29.55
C ARG A 381 -1.78 -4.42 -29.66
N ASP A 382 -1.87 -3.10 -29.83
CA ASP A 382 -0.70 -2.22 -29.84
C ASP A 382 0.01 -2.25 -28.49
N SER A 383 -0.76 -2.16 -27.40
CA SER A 383 -0.23 -2.27 -26.05
C SER A 383 0.41 -3.63 -25.77
N ILE A 384 -0.19 -4.72 -26.24
CA ILE A 384 0.36 -6.08 -26.12
C ILE A 384 1.69 -6.20 -26.88
N ASP A 385 1.81 -5.57 -28.03
CA ASP A 385 3.07 -5.56 -28.79
C ASP A 385 4.18 -4.78 -28.09
N TYR A 386 3.84 -3.65 -27.46
CA TYR A 386 4.78 -2.93 -26.60
C TYR A 386 5.14 -3.73 -25.34
N GLN A 387 4.17 -4.36 -24.71
CA GLN A 387 4.40 -5.22 -23.54
C GLN A 387 5.38 -6.35 -23.86
N TRP A 388 5.27 -6.98 -25.04
CA TRP A 388 6.23 -7.98 -25.50
C TRP A 388 7.65 -7.43 -25.57
N SER A 389 7.84 -6.24 -26.17
CA SER A 389 9.16 -5.60 -26.29
C SER A 389 9.74 -5.26 -24.92
N MET A 390 8.91 -4.75 -24.01
CA MET A 390 9.33 -4.41 -22.66
C MET A 390 9.71 -5.67 -21.85
N ASN A 391 8.91 -6.73 -21.92
CA ASN A 391 9.25 -8.01 -21.28
C ASN A 391 10.57 -8.56 -21.83
N ARG A 392 10.76 -8.55 -23.14
CA ARG A 392 12.05 -9.00 -23.74
C ARG A 392 13.23 -8.15 -23.26
N ALA A 393 13.06 -6.81 -23.11
CA ALA A 393 14.12 -5.96 -22.60
C ALA A 393 14.52 -6.34 -21.17
N VAL A 394 13.53 -6.56 -20.28
CA VAL A 394 13.76 -6.98 -18.88
C VAL A 394 14.46 -8.35 -18.83
N ILE A 395 13.95 -9.32 -19.57
CA ILE A 395 14.47 -10.70 -19.56
C ILE A 395 15.89 -10.74 -20.17
N ASP A 396 16.13 -10.01 -21.27
CA ASP A 396 17.47 -9.91 -21.90
C ASP A 396 18.48 -9.22 -20.99
N TYR A 397 18.06 -8.15 -20.30
CA TYR A 397 18.91 -7.48 -19.31
C TYR A 397 19.30 -8.41 -18.18
N ALA A 398 18.33 -9.15 -17.61
CA ALA A 398 18.55 -10.13 -16.55
C ALA A 398 19.54 -11.22 -17.00
N ALA A 399 19.36 -11.77 -18.20
CA ALA A 399 20.22 -12.81 -18.75
C ALA A 399 21.65 -12.32 -19.00
N ARG A 400 21.82 -11.16 -19.64
CA ARG A 400 23.14 -10.59 -19.93
C ARG A 400 23.91 -10.18 -18.69
N ASN A 401 23.19 -9.79 -17.64
CA ASN A 401 23.76 -9.32 -16.39
C ASN A 401 23.59 -10.33 -15.23
N ARG A 402 23.29 -11.59 -15.54
CA ARG A 402 22.95 -12.66 -14.58
C ARG A 402 23.88 -12.68 -13.35
N GLU A 403 25.17 -12.83 -13.58
CA GLU A 403 26.16 -12.89 -12.49
C GLU A 403 26.20 -11.59 -11.68
N ARG A 404 26.06 -10.45 -12.36
CA ARG A 404 26.08 -9.13 -11.72
C ARG A 404 24.87 -8.91 -10.82
N VAL A 405 23.64 -9.22 -11.30
CA VAL A 405 22.42 -9.00 -10.49
C VAL A 405 22.36 -9.94 -9.29
N LEU A 406 22.82 -11.18 -9.43
CA LEU A 406 22.96 -12.14 -8.35
C LEU A 406 24.00 -11.67 -7.31
N PHE A 407 25.19 -11.28 -7.78
CA PHE A 407 26.25 -10.77 -6.90
C PHE A 407 25.86 -9.46 -6.22
N ASN A 408 25.19 -8.54 -6.92
CA ASN A 408 24.73 -7.28 -6.35
C ASN A 408 23.70 -7.49 -5.22
N MET A 409 22.81 -8.47 -5.34
CA MET A 409 21.89 -8.82 -4.24
C MET A 409 22.66 -9.21 -2.97
N TRP A 410 23.69 -10.07 -3.10
CA TRP A 410 24.57 -10.40 -1.99
C TRP A 410 25.31 -9.17 -1.47
N ARG A 411 25.86 -8.32 -2.35
CA ARG A 411 26.63 -7.12 -1.96
C ARG A 411 25.77 -6.14 -1.17
N MET A 412 24.56 -5.89 -1.61
CA MET A 412 23.60 -5.04 -0.88
C MET A 412 23.24 -5.65 0.49
N GLY A 413 23.04 -6.97 0.55
CA GLY A 413 22.81 -7.68 1.80
C GLY A 413 23.99 -7.55 2.77
N MET A 414 25.21 -7.71 2.28
CA MET A 414 26.43 -7.52 3.07
C MET A 414 26.61 -6.07 3.52
N ASN A 415 26.32 -5.08 2.67
CA ASN A 415 26.30 -3.68 3.07
C ASN A 415 25.34 -3.45 4.26
N GLY A 416 24.15 -4.07 4.23
CA GLY A 416 23.21 -4.04 5.34
C GLY A 416 23.75 -4.65 6.62
N ILE A 417 24.34 -5.84 6.54
CA ILE A 417 24.96 -6.55 7.68
C ILE A 417 26.13 -5.74 8.26
N GLU A 418 27.05 -5.25 7.41
CA GLU A 418 28.21 -4.47 7.81
C GLU A 418 27.80 -3.16 8.51
N ARG A 419 26.86 -2.42 7.93
CA ARG A 419 26.32 -1.19 8.53
C ARG A 419 25.59 -1.47 9.85
N GLY A 420 24.84 -2.55 9.96
CA GLY A 420 24.18 -2.96 11.21
C GLY A 420 25.17 -3.45 12.27
N SER A 421 26.40 -3.82 11.90
CA SER A 421 27.44 -4.33 12.80
C SER A 421 28.42 -3.26 13.27
N THR A 422 28.41 -2.05 12.71
CA THR A 422 29.33 -0.95 13.02
C THR A 422 28.58 0.33 13.34
N ASP A 423 29.26 1.31 13.92
CA ASP A 423 28.66 2.63 14.13
C ASP A 423 28.56 3.38 12.80
N THR A 424 27.34 3.70 12.42
CA THR A 424 27.01 4.38 11.17
C THR A 424 26.03 5.53 11.39
N TRP A 425 26.02 6.45 10.43
CA TRP A 425 25.16 7.63 10.41
C TRP A 425 24.54 7.77 9.02
N GLN A 426 23.24 7.69 8.94
CA GLN A 426 22.48 8.04 7.75
C GLN A 426 22.27 9.53 7.71
N ILE A 427 22.45 10.15 6.55
CA ILE A 427 22.07 11.54 6.33
C ILE A 427 20.63 11.59 5.83
N THR A 428 19.80 12.33 6.55
CA THR A 428 18.39 12.53 6.22
C THR A 428 18.16 13.95 5.65
N PRO A 429 17.01 14.24 5.05
CA PRO A 429 16.64 15.59 4.63
C PRO A 429 16.76 16.65 5.74
N SER A 430 16.27 16.35 6.96
CA SER A 430 16.42 17.22 8.11
C SER A 430 17.88 17.48 8.51
N ASP A 431 18.77 16.50 8.29
CA ASP A 431 20.21 16.69 8.51
C ASP A 431 20.82 17.69 7.52
N VAL A 432 20.37 17.65 6.27
CA VAL A 432 20.79 18.64 5.26
C VAL A 432 20.38 20.05 5.69
N ASP A 433 19.18 20.20 6.22
CA ASP A 433 18.71 21.50 6.72
C ASP A 433 19.49 21.94 7.97
N ARG A 434 19.80 21.02 8.90
CA ARG A 434 20.69 21.29 10.05
C ARG A 434 22.10 21.74 9.63
N LEU A 435 22.67 21.10 8.61
CA LEU A 435 23.97 21.49 8.06
C LEU A 435 23.92 22.89 7.44
N ARG A 436 22.86 23.21 6.68
CA ARG A 436 22.65 24.56 6.12
C ARG A 436 22.52 25.62 7.22
N ALA A 437 21.69 25.34 8.23
CA ALA A 437 21.50 26.23 9.36
C ALA A 437 22.79 26.50 10.14
N ALA A 438 23.61 25.47 10.37
CA ALA A 438 24.87 25.58 11.09
C ALA A 438 26.00 26.25 10.25
N GLY A 439 26.03 26.00 8.94
CA GLY A 439 27.07 26.47 8.04
C GLY A 439 26.84 27.86 7.41
N GLY A 440 25.61 28.34 7.47
CA GLY A 440 25.20 29.59 6.78
C GLY A 440 25.21 29.46 5.25
N GLU A 441 25.11 30.60 4.57
CA GLU A 441 25.19 30.66 3.12
C GLU A 441 26.65 30.65 2.66
N GLY A 442 27.21 29.48 2.49
CA GLY A 442 28.54 29.28 1.94
C GLY A 442 28.59 29.58 0.44
N GLN A 443 29.80 29.78 -0.09
CA GLN A 443 29.96 30.03 -1.53
C GLN A 443 29.50 28.82 -2.36
N ARG A 444 28.53 29.02 -3.23
CA ARG A 444 27.87 27.97 -4.05
C ARG A 444 27.23 26.85 -3.21
N GLY A 445 26.72 27.18 -2.02
CA GLY A 445 26.07 26.23 -1.14
C GLY A 445 27.04 25.30 -0.37
N ALA A 446 28.37 25.51 -0.46
CA ALA A 446 29.33 24.72 0.30
C ALA A 446 29.41 25.26 1.76
N VAL A 447 29.44 24.36 2.71
CA VAL A 447 29.63 24.65 4.15
C VAL A 447 30.92 24.00 4.66
N ASP A 448 31.33 24.34 5.90
CA ASP A 448 32.53 23.75 6.49
C ASP A 448 32.40 22.22 6.65
N ALA A 449 33.40 21.47 6.17
CA ALA A 449 33.43 20.03 6.23
C ALA A 449 33.45 19.47 7.69
N GLY A 450 33.93 20.24 8.66
CA GLY A 450 33.93 19.87 10.07
C GLY A 450 32.53 19.71 10.67
N LEU A 451 31.50 20.31 10.02
CA LEU A 451 30.09 20.14 10.43
C LEU A 451 29.62 18.71 10.32
N MET A 452 30.23 17.88 9.46
CA MET A 452 29.93 16.45 9.42
C MET A 452 30.17 15.75 10.77
N ALA A 453 31.20 16.17 11.50
CA ALA A 453 31.49 15.61 12.83
C ALA A 453 30.61 16.21 13.92
N SER A 454 30.40 17.53 13.91
CA SER A 454 29.72 18.25 15.00
C SER A 454 28.18 18.26 14.89
N VAL A 455 27.63 18.10 13.69
CA VAL A 455 26.18 18.16 13.47
C VAL A 455 25.60 16.79 13.15
N ILE A 456 26.29 15.97 12.34
CA ILE A 456 25.78 14.68 11.87
C ILE A 456 26.30 13.53 12.71
N ARG A 457 27.64 13.38 12.83
CA ARG A 457 28.25 12.20 13.47
C ARG A 457 28.31 12.34 14.99
N THR A 458 27.19 12.71 15.60
CA THR A 458 27.02 12.74 17.06
C THR A 458 26.57 11.38 17.57
N SER A 459 26.69 11.14 18.88
CA SER A 459 26.24 9.89 19.51
C SER A 459 24.73 9.70 19.37
N GLU A 460 23.96 10.79 19.41
CA GLU A 460 22.52 10.78 19.35
C GLU A 460 21.99 10.42 17.96
N ASN A 461 22.70 10.82 16.90
CA ASN A 461 22.31 10.55 15.50
C ASN A 461 22.79 9.19 14.99
N ARG A 462 23.46 8.42 15.82
CA ARG A 462 23.94 7.08 15.47
C ARG A 462 22.75 6.16 15.12
N GLU A 463 22.89 5.40 14.05
CA GLU A 463 21.88 4.43 13.64
C GLU A 463 21.72 3.31 14.67
N ALA A 464 20.53 2.71 14.72
CA ALA A 464 20.24 1.61 15.62
C ALA A 464 21.01 0.34 15.23
N ARG A 465 21.51 -0.39 16.24
CA ARG A 465 22.09 -1.74 16.14
C ARG A 465 20.99 -2.81 16.26
N GLY A 466 19.85 -2.43 16.81
CA GLY A 466 18.68 -3.29 16.93
C GLY A 466 17.57 -2.65 17.74
N TYR A 467 16.46 -3.37 17.78
CA TYR A 467 15.26 -2.99 18.51
C TYR A 467 14.87 -4.13 19.44
N ILE A 468 14.48 -3.79 20.67
CA ILE A 468 14.02 -4.75 21.66
C ILE A 468 12.59 -4.43 22.06
N ILE A 469 11.68 -5.40 21.89
CA ILE A 469 10.29 -5.30 22.29
C ILE A 469 10.11 -6.15 23.56
N ASN A 470 9.90 -5.46 24.70
CA ASN A 470 9.63 -6.10 25.98
C ASN A 470 8.13 -6.43 26.10
N PRO A 471 7.74 -7.71 26.19
CA PRO A 471 6.32 -8.09 26.26
C PRO A 471 5.60 -7.53 27.51
N GLU A 472 6.33 -7.28 28.62
CA GLU A 472 5.74 -6.76 29.85
C GLU A 472 5.39 -5.27 29.78
N THR A 473 5.91 -4.53 28.78
CA THR A 473 5.65 -3.10 28.60
C THR A 473 4.67 -2.79 27.47
N GLN A 474 4.20 -3.81 26.75
CA GLN A 474 3.24 -3.61 25.66
C GLN A 474 1.83 -3.37 26.23
N ARG A 475 1.17 -2.32 25.75
CA ARG A 475 -0.25 -2.07 26.06
C ARG A 475 -1.14 -3.08 25.33
N ASP A 476 -0.80 -3.37 24.07
CA ASP A 476 -1.48 -4.36 23.22
C ASP A 476 -0.43 -5.36 22.70
N LEU A 477 -0.14 -6.37 23.52
CA LEU A 477 0.85 -7.38 23.15
C LEU A 477 0.45 -8.18 21.90
N PRO A 478 -0.82 -8.59 21.71
CA PRO A 478 -1.27 -9.18 20.44
C PRO A 478 -0.99 -8.32 19.20
N ALA A 479 -1.20 -7.00 19.26
CA ALA A 479 -0.87 -6.10 18.15
C ALA A 479 0.64 -6.00 17.90
N SER A 480 1.45 -5.99 18.97
CA SER A 480 2.91 -6.01 18.87
C SER A 480 3.42 -7.31 18.22
N VAL A 481 2.81 -8.46 18.54
CA VAL A 481 3.11 -9.75 17.89
C VAL A 481 2.67 -9.75 16.42
N ALA A 482 1.51 -9.13 16.09
CA ALA A 482 1.08 -8.95 14.71
C ALA A 482 2.09 -8.12 13.91
N PHE A 483 2.66 -7.05 14.48
CA PHE A 483 3.75 -6.28 13.87
C PHE A 483 5.00 -7.14 13.60
N LEU A 484 5.43 -7.94 14.58
CA LEU A 484 6.56 -8.85 14.40
C LEU A 484 6.28 -9.90 13.31
N ASN A 485 5.06 -10.38 13.22
CA ASN A 485 4.64 -11.31 12.16
C ASN A 485 4.67 -10.66 10.78
N THR A 486 4.36 -9.37 10.68
CA THR A 486 4.52 -8.61 9.43
C THR A 486 5.98 -8.60 8.99
N LEU A 487 6.93 -8.40 9.91
CA LEU A 487 8.37 -8.50 9.61
C LEU A 487 8.76 -9.90 9.14
N ILE A 488 8.30 -10.95 9.83
CA ILE A 488 8.60 -12.35 9.49
C ILE A 488 8.03 -12.72 8.12
N LYS A 489 6.79 -12.32 7.82
CA LYS A 489 6.16 -12.51 6.49
C LYS A 489 6.98 -11.87 5.38
N ASN A 490 7.61 -10.73 5.66
CA ASN A 490 8.54 -10.01 4.79
C ASN A 490 10.00 -10.54 4.86
N GLY A 491 10.21 -11.70 5.47
CA GLY A 491 11.51 -12.36 5.48
C GLY A 491 12.55 -11.74 6.42
N VAL A 492 12.19 -10.80 7.29
CA VAL A 492 13.06 -10.24 8.32
C VAL A 492 13.28 -11.26 9.43
N ASP A 493 14.51 -11.31 9.94
CA ASP A 493 14.87 -12.17 11.04
C ASP A 493 14.46 -11.52 12.38
N VAL A 494 13.55 -12.18 13.09
CA VAL A 494 13.09 -11.83 14.43
C VAL A 494 13.58 -12.91 15.40
N GLU A 495 14.15 -12.50 16.52
CA GLU A 495 14.69 -13.40 17.53
C GLU A 495 13.86 -13.30 18.83
N VAL A 496 13.75 -14.41 19.56
CA VAL A 496 13.03 -14.50 20.84
C VAL A 496 14.02 -14.86 21.94
N ALA A 497 14.02 -14.10 23.03
CA ALA A 497 14.91 -14.32 24.18
C ALA A 497 14.49 -15.58 24.96
N GLU A 498 15.41 -16.53 25.13
CA GLU A 498 15.21 -17.78 25.87
C GLU A 498 15.28 -17.57 27.39
N ARG A 499 16.01 -16.57 27.84
CA ARG A 499 16.21 -16.22 29.24
C ARG A 499 16.37 -14.71 29.41
N PRO A 500 16.17 -14.16 30.61
CA PRO A 500 16.38 -12.74 30.87
C PRO A 500 17.82 -12.31 30.54
N PHE A 501 17.95 -11.07 30.04
CA PHE A 501 19.24 -10.44 29.71
C PHE A 501 19.21 -8.94 30.03
N THR A 502 20.35 -8.28 29.92
CA THR A 502 20.45 -6.83 30.19
C THR A 502 21.21 -6.14 29.08
N VAL A 503 20.68 -5.03 28.60
CA VAL A 503 21.33 -4.13 27.61
C VAL A 503 21.28 -2.70 28.18
N ASN A 504 22.42 -2.02 28.21
CA ASN A 504 22.54 -0.63 28.69
C ASN A 504 21.88 -0.37 30.05
N GLY A 505 21.93 -1.36 30.97
CA GLY A 505 21.34 -1.27 32.30
C GLY A 505 19.85 -1.63 32.38
N THR A 506 19.15 -1.74 31.27
CA THR A 506 17.75 -2.19 31.19
C THR A 506 17.68 -3.70 31.13
N ARG A 507 16.86 -4.30 32.04
CA ARG A 507 16.63 -5.74 32.08
C ARG A 507 15.42 -6.12 31.23
N TYR A 508 15.60 -7.11 30.38
CA TYR A 508 14.56 -7.70 29.53
C TYR A 508 14.23 -9.11 29.99
N PRO A 509 12.97 -9.50 30.11
CA PRO A 509 12.58 -10.86 30.51
C PRO A 509 12.84 -11.88 29.38
N ALA A 510 12.76 -13.16 29.71
CA ALA A 510 12.58 -14.19 28.70
C ALA A 510 11.28 -13.95 27.91
N GLY A 511 11.30 -14.26 26.61
CA GLY A 511 10.18 -13.96 25.70
C GLY A 511 10.23 -12.54 25.12
N SER A 512 11.24 -11.70 25.48
CA SER A 512 11.47 -10.44 24.79
C SER A 512 11.86 -10.70 23.34
N TYR A 513 11.40 -9.86 22.44
CA TYR A 513 11.67 -9.97 21.01
C TYR A 513 12.82 -9.04 20.62
N VAL A 514 13.73 -9.51 19.79
CA VAL A 514 14.90 -8.77 19.33
C VAL A 514 14.94 -8.75 17.80
N VAL A 515 15.05 -7.56 17.21
CA VAL A 515 15.24 -7.38 15.78
C VAL A 515 16.55 -6.63 15.57
N LYS A 516 17.60 -7.37 15.17
CA LYS A 516 18.91 -6.77 14.89
C LYS A 516 18.93 -6.10 13.53
N THR A 517 19.62 -4.96 13.41
CA THR A 517 19.80 -4.29 12.11
C THR A 517 20.97 -4.92 11.31
N ALA A 518 21.79 -5.76 11.92
CA ALA A 518 22.85 -6.53 11.28
C ALA A 518 22.27 -7.74 10.52
N GLN A 519 21.43 -7.48 9.52
CA GLN A 519 20.85 -8.50 8.65
C GLN A 519 20.67 -7.93 7.23
N ALA A 520 20.53 -8.79 6.23
CA ALA A 520 20.49 -8.38 4.83
C ALA A 520 19.35 -7.39 4.54
N TYR A 521 18.16 -7.61 5.14
CA TYR A 521 17.00 -6.76 4.98
C TYR A 521 16.95 -5.57 5.94
N ARG A 522 18.13 -5.08 6.33
CA ARG A 522 18.28 -3.88 7.16
C ARG A 522 17.47 -2.68 6.66
N PRO A 523 17.41 -2.35 5.35
CA PRO A 523 16.58 -1.25 4.87
C PRO A 523 15.10 -1.40 5.26
N HIS A 524 14.54 -2.60 5.18
CA HIS A 524 13.16 -2.87 5.60
C HIS A 524 12.98 -2.74 7.11
N VAL A 525 13.94 -3.26 7.90
CA VAL A 525 13.91 -3.12 9.38
C VAL A 525 13.87 -1.65 9.77
N LEU A 526 14.77 -0.83 9.21
CA LEU A 526 14.80 0.60 9.51
C LEU A 526 13.49 1.30 9.11
N ASP A 527 12.99 1.01 7.95
CA ASP A 527 11.78 1.63 7.42
C ASP A 527 10.51 1.32 8.24
N MET A 528 10.48 0.16 8.91
CA MET A 528 9.37 -0.27 9.75
C MET A 528 9.41 0.30 11.18
N PHE A 529 10.60 0.62 11.71
CA PHE A 529 10.79 1.10 13.08
C PHE A 529 11.10 2.60 13.17
N GLU A 530 11.89 3.15 12.24
CA GLU A 530 12.35 4.54 12.30
C GLU A 530 11.35 5.48 11.60
N PRO A 531 11.28 6.75 12.03
CA PRO A 531 10.47 7.72 11.33
C PRO A 531 10.99 7.96 9.91
N GLN A 532 10.09 8.05 8.94
CA GLN A 532 10.42 8.58 7.64
C GLN A 532 10.59 10.10 7.73
N ASP A 533 11.73 10.59 7.26
CA ASP A 533 12.04 12.03 7.15
C ASP A 533 11.93 12.42 5.67
N HIS A 534 10.68 12.69 5.22
CA HIS A 534 10.42 13.00 3.82
C HIS A 534 10.92 14.42 3.48
N PRO A 535 11.66 14.61 2.37
CA PRO A 535 12.16 15.93 2.02
C PRO A 535 11.02 16.92 1.73
N HIS A 536 11.25 18.20 2.07
CA HIS A 536 10.39 19.31 1.69
C HIS A 536 10.42 19.53 0.18
N ASN A 537 9.60 18.77 -0.56
CA ASN A 537 9.59 18.77 -2.02
C ASN A 537 8.57 19.79 -2.55
N THR A 538 9.06 20.89 -3.12
CA THR A 538 8.24 21.95 -3.72
C THR A 538 8.62 22.12 -5.19
N ASP A 539 7.74 22.72 -6.01
CA ASP A 539 8.01 22.97 -7.44
C ASP A 539 9.20 23.93 -7.64
N TYR A 540 9.33 24.90 -6.72
CA TYR A 540 10.45 25.82 -6.63
C TYR A 540 10.54 26.33 -5.17
N PRO A 541 11.65 26.89 -4.72
CA PRO A 541 11.77 27.40 -3.35
C PRO A 541 10.65 28.38 -2.99
N GLY A 542 9.85 28.03 -1.96
CA GLY A 542 8.64 28.78 -1.57
C GLY A 542 7.41 28.55 -2.47
N GLY A 543 7.48 27.64 -3.42
CA GLY A 543 6.37 27.23 -4.28
C GLY A 543 5.46 26.18 -3.64
N PRO A 544 4.41 25.75 -4.37
CA PRO A 544 3.49 24.74 -3.87
C PRO A 544 4.19 23.41 -3.65
N PRO A 545 3.79 22.66 -2.60
CA PRO A 545 4.30 21.34 -2.32
C PRO A 545 3.95 20.36 -3.46
N LYS A 546 4.90 19.49 -3.81
CA LYS A 546 4.66 18.35 -4.71
C LYS A 546 4.04 17.19 -3.92
N LEU A 547 2.93 16.67 -4.40
CA LEU A 547 2.29 15.53 -3.80
C LEU A 547 3.22 14.30 -3.83
N PRO A 548 3.49 13.66 -2.68
CA PRO A 548 4.21 12.38 -2.65
C PRO A 548 3.44 11.28 -3.38
N TYR A 549 4.14 10.26 -3.77
CA TYR A 549 3.56 9.03 -4.28
C TYR A 549 3.93 7.86 -3.33
N ASP A 550 3.09 7.42 -2.43
CA ASP A 550 1.67 7.61 -2.12
C ASP A 550 1.52 8.50 -0.85
N VAL A 551 2.18 8.16 0.27
CA VAL A 551 2.22 8.86 1.57
C VAL A 551 3.65 9.22 1.95
N ALA A 552 3.82 10.23 2.80
CA ALA A 552 5.12 10.70 3.22
C ALA A 552 5.66 9.95 4.45
N GLY A 553 4.80 9.62 5.42
CA GLY A 553 5.16 8.92 6.65
C GLY A 553 4.21 7.78 6.96
N TYR A 554 4.78 6.60 7.20
CA TYR A 554 4.02 5.36 7.34
C TYR A 554 4.66 4.36 8.33
N THR A 555 5.53 4.83 9.23
CA THR A 555 6.22 3.99 10.22
C THR A 555 5.25 3.08 10.94
N LEU A 556 5.34 1.78 10.64
CA LEU A 556 4.32 0.82 11.06
C LEU A 556 4.35 0.57 12.57
N ALA A 557 5.54 0.53 13.18
CA ALA A 557 5.67 0.37 14.62
C ALA A 557 4.90 1.46 15.39
N TYR A 558 4.92 2.71 14.91
CA TYR A 558 4.17 3.82 15.51
C TYR A 558 2.66 3.65 15.30
N GLN A 559 2.24 3.37 14.07
CA GLN A 559 0.82 3.18 13.77
C GLN A 559 0.19 2.01 14.56
N MET A 560 0.95 0.93 14.77
CA MET A 560 0.48 -0.22 15.55
C MET A 560 0.59 -0.04 17.06
N GLY A 561 1.19 1.07 17.52
CA GLY A 561 1.35 1.37 18.95
C GLY A 561 2.33 0.45 19.65
N VAL A 562 3.36 -0.02 18.92
CA VAL A 562 4.40 -0.89 19.46
C VAL A 562 5.38 -0.11 20.31
N ASN A 563 5.58 -0.53 21.55
CA ASN A 563 6.62 0.04 22.42
C ASN A 563 7.92 -0.76 22.23
N PHE A 564 9.01 -0.08 21.88
CA PHE A 564 10.32 -0.71 21.67
C PHE A 564 11.45 0.18 22.14
N ASP A 565 12.54 -0.46 22.56
CA ASP A 565 13.79 0.20 22.87
C ASP A 565 14.72 0.19 21.66
N ARG A 566 15.16 1.37 21.23
CA ARG A 566 16.14 1.60 20.17
C ARG A 566 17.55 1.48 20.72
N ILE A 567 18.25 0.43 20.34
CA ILE A 567 19.61 0.14 20.85
C ILE A 567 20.67 0.63 19.85
N GLN A 568 21.51 1.55 20.28
CA GLN A 568 22.57 2.15 19.44
C GLN A 568 23.94 1.48 19.61
N ASP A 569 24.18 0.79 20.70
CA ASP A 569 25.43 0.07 20.96
C ASP A 569 25.32 -1.39 20.53
N GLY A 570 26.44 -2.00 20.14
CA GLY A 570 26.50 -3.44 19.90
C GLY A 570 26.12 -4.22 21.17
N PHE A 571 25.24 -5.19 21.03
CA PHE A 571 24.77 -6.01 22.15
C PHE A 571 24.59 -7.47 21.75
N GLU A 572 24.70 -8.33 22.77
CA GLU A 572 24.40 -9.76 22.67
C GLU A 572 23.15 -10.07 23.50
N ALA A 573 22.34 -10.97 22.98
CA ALA A 573 21.16 -11.47 23.67
C ALA A 573 21.06 -13.00 23.52
N PRO A 574 20.60 -13.72 24.55
CA PRO A 574 20.43 -15.18 24.50
C PRO A 574 19.14 -15.53 23.77
N THR A 575 19.15 -15.44 22.46
CA THR A 575 17.95 -15.54 21.62
C THR A 575 18.02 -16.72 20.66
N THR A 576 16.84 -17.15 20.21
CA THR A 576 16.65 -18.09 19.10
C THR A 576 15.82 -17.40 18.00
N LYS A 577 16.25 -17.57 16.75
CA LYS A 577 15.55 -17.03 15.59
C LYS A 577 14.19 -17.70 15.41
N ALA A 578 13.13 -16.90 15.24
CA ALA A 578 11.82 -17.41 14.89
C ALA A 578 11.85 -18.08 13.50
N THR A 579 11.37 -19.30 13.41
CA THR A 579 11.33 -20.07 12.15
C THR A 579 10.01 -19.93 11.40
N ASP A 580 8.97 -19.46 12.09
CA ASP A 580 7.62 -19.25 11.58
C ASP A 580 6.96 -18.07 12.29
N ILE A 581 5.73 -17.71 11.88
CA ILE A 581 4.95 -16.67 12.54
C ILE A 581 4.76 -16.96 14.03
N LEU A 582 4.83 -15.92 14.83
CA LEU A 582 4.69 -15.98 16.29
C LEU A 582 3.23 -16.02 16.70
N SER A 583 2.95 -16.75 17.77
CA SER A 583 1.70 -16.62 18.50
C SER A 583 1.88 -15.67 19.69
N ALA A 584 0.90 -14.79 19.93
CA ALA A 584 0.91 -14.02 21.16
C ALA A 584 0.94 -14.96 22.37
N PRO A 585 1.64 -14.60 23.45
CA PRO A 585 1.56 -15.36 24.70
C PRO A 585 0.11 -15.59 25.10
N ALA A 586 -0.22 -16.85 25.47
CA ALA A 586 -1.58 -17.22 25.80
C ALA A 586 -2.07 -16.45 27.05
N GLY A 587 -3.22 -15.81 26.94
CA GLY A 587 -3.90 -15.17 28.05
C GLY A 587 -4.41 -16.20 29.06
N ARG A 588 -4.68 -15.74 30.27
CA ARG A 588 -5.03 -16.62 31.41
C ARG A 588 -6.23 -16.08 32.17
N VAL A 589 -6.92 -16.99 32.84
CA VAL A 589 -7.86 -16.63 33.92
C VAL A 589 -7.08 -16.55 35.23
N ILE A 590 -6.98 -15.34 35.80
CA ILE A 590 -6.21 -15.03 37.00
C ILE A 590 -7.17 -14.94 38.21
N GLY A 591 -6.86 -15.60 39.30
CA GLY A 591 -7.67 -15.59 40.51
C GLY A 591 -8.74 -16.69 40.55
N SER A 592 -9.55 -16.67 41.65
CA SER A 592 -10.56 -17.71 41.94
C SER A 592 -11.93 -17.17 42.38
N GLY A 593 -12.18 -15.87 42.14
CA GLY A 593 -13.46 -15.23 42.40
C GLY A 593 -14.59 -15.85 41.57
N ARG A 594 -15.85 -15.78 42.11
CA ARG A 594 -17.02 -16.40 41.48
C ARG A 594 -18.11 -15.41 41.06
N ALA A 595 -17.89 -14.09 41.27
CA ALA A 595 -18.88 -13.10 40.90
C ALA A 595 -18.82 -12.77 39.41
N GLY A 596 -17.64 -12.84 38.79
CA GLY A 596 -17.42 -12.57 37.37
C GLY A 596 -15.97 -12.33 37.07
N TYR A 597 -15.75 -11.74 35.89
CA TYR A 597 -14.42 -11.47 35.33
C TYR A 597 -14.26 -9.98 35.06
N VAL A 598 -13.03 -9.49 35.23
CA VAL A 598 -12.61 -8.16 34.77
C VAL A 598 -11.51 -8.33 33.73
N ILE A 599 -11.65 -7.70 32.60
CA ILE A 599 -10.70 -7.75 31.46
C ILE A 599 -10.22 -6.34 31.18
N GLY A 600 -8.93 -6.17 30.85
CA GLY A 600 -8.38 -4.89 30.41
C GLY A 600 -8.96 -4.44 29.07
N HIS A 601 -8.98 -3.13 28.85
CA HIS A 601 -9.51 -2.51 27.61
C HIS A 601 -8.38 -2.12 26.63
N GLU A 602 -7.15 -2.32 27.01
CA GLU A 602 -5.97 -1.86 26.28
C GLU A 602 -5.69 -2.68 25.03
N ALA A 603 -6.04 -3.96 25.01
CA ALA A 603 -5.83 -4.84 23.85
C ALA A 603 -7.05 -4.83 22.91
N ASN A 604 -6.79 -4.66 21.60
CA ASN A 604 -7.85 -4.70 20.58
C ASN A 604 -8.64 -6.04 20.61
N ASN A 605 -7.98 -7.14 20.93
CA ASN A 605 -8.62 -8.46 21.04
C ASN A 605 -9.69 -8.55 22.13
N SER A 606 -9.75 -7.59 23.07
CA SER A 606 -10.84 -7.50 24.05
C SER A 606 -12.21 -7.26 23.39
N PHE A 607 -12.23 -6.63 22.21
CA PHE A 607 -13.46 -6.42 21.44
C PHE A 607 -13.98 -7.73 20.84
N ILE A 608 -13.10 -8.65 20.41
CA ILE A 608 -13.51 -9.99 19.95
C ILE A 608 -14.25 -10.73 21.09
N LEU A 609 -13.66 -10.74 22.29
CA LEU A 609 -14.31 -11.35 23.46
C LEU A 609 -15.64 -10.67 23.78
N THR A 610 -15.68 -9.33 23.75
CA THR A 610 -16.89 -8.55 24.00
C THR A 610 -17.99 -8.91 23.00
N ASN A 611 -17.68 -8.99 21.72
CA ASN A 611 -18.63 -9.33 20.65
C ASN A 611 -19.16 -10.76 20.80
N ARG A 612 -18.31 -11.74 21.16
CA ARG A 612 -18.73 -13.11 21.46
C ARG A 612 -19.69 -13.18 22.67
N LEU A 613 -19.41 -12.42 23.73
CA LEU A 613 -20.29 -12.33 24.91
C LEU A 613 -21.63 -11.70 24.53
N LEU A 614 -21.62 -10.60 23.79
CA LEU A 614 -22.85 -9.93 23.33
C LEU A 614 -23.68 -10.82 22.40
N ALA A 615 -23.05 -11.54 21.49
CA ALA A 615 -23.72 -12.52 20.60
C ALA A 615 -24.37 -13.67 21.39
N ALA A 616 -23.79 -14.04 22.54
CA ALA A 616 -24.36 -15.03 23.48
C ALA A 616 -25.43 -14.45 24.41
N GLY A 617 -25.83 -13.18 24.26
CA GLY A 617 -26.84 -12.51 25.09
C GLY A 617 -26.34 -12.09 26.48
N ILE A 618 -25.05 -12.16 26.73
CA ILE A 618 -24.43 -11.68 27.98
C ILE A 618 -24.25 -10.16 27.83
N LYS A 619 -24.43 -9.46 28.95
CA LYS A 619 -24.30 -7.99 28.98
C LYS A 619 -23.06 -7.60 29.78
N PRO A 620 -21.89 -7.48 29.18
CA PRO A 620 -20.73 -6.91 29.82
C PRO A 620 -20.93 -5.42 30.08
N GLU A 621 -20.17 -4.88 31.04
CA GLU A 621 -20.21 -3.45 31.38
C GLU A 621 -18.82 -2.84 31.28
N TRP A 622 -18.69 -1.63 30.76
CA TRP A 622 -17.49 -0.84 30.93
C TRP A 622 -17.53 -0.11 32.26
N ILE A 623 -16.49 -0.25 33.06
CA ILE A 623 -16.38 0.45 34.36
C ILE A 623 -15.66 1.80 34.09
N SER A 624 -16.30 2.89 34.46
CA SER A 624 -15.81 4.26 34.16
C SER A 624 -14.55 4.68 34.92
N GLN A 625 -14.11 3.89 35.87
CA GLN A 625 -12.95 4.16 36.74
C GLN A 625 -11.94 3.02 36.64
N SER A 626 -10.69 3.33 37.01
CA SER A 626 -9.67 2.29 37.15
C SER A 626 -10.10 1.24 38.17
N VAL A 627 -9.88 -0.02 37.86
CA VAL A 627 -10.28 -1.20 38.68
C VAL A 627 -9.04 -1.94 39.17
N ARG A 628 -9.00 -2.25 40.44
CA ARG A 628 -7.96 -3.14 40.97
C ARG A 628 -8.48 -4.58 41.02
N ALA A 629 -7.84 -5.49 40.31
CA ALA A 629 -8.22 -6.91 40.24
C ALA A 629 -6.98 -7.80 40.36
N ASN A 630 -7.00 -8.71 41.35
CA ASN A 630 -5.91 -9.68 41.60
C ASN A 630 -4.48 -9.10 41.62
N GLY A 631 -4.34 -7.87 42.13
CA GLY A 631 -3.04 -7.19 42.28
C GLY A 631 -2.68 -6.24 41.14
N GLU A 632 -3.37 -6.31 40.01
CA GLU A 632 -3.22 -5.40 38.88
C GLU A 632 -4.20 -4.25 38.92
N THR A 633 -3.84 -3.13 38.30
CA THR A 633 -4.70 -1.97 38.06
C THR A 633 -5.04 -1.90 36.58
N LEU A 634 -6.31 -2.09 36.26
CA LEU A 634 -6.86 -1.98 34.92
C LEU A 634 -7.44 -0.57 34.74
N GLY A 635 -7.23 0.04 33.59
CA GLY A 635 -7.67 1.40 33.28
C GLY A 635 -9.18 1.59 33.24
N ALA A 636 -9.63 2.83 33.11
CA ALA A 636 -11.03 3.15 32.81
C ALA A 636 -11.46 2.44 31.52
N GLY A 637 -12.72 1.98 31.49
CA GLY A 637 -13.22 1.10 30.42
C GLY A 637 -13.00 -0.38 30.68
N ALA A 638 -12.35 -0.80 31.79
CA ALA A 638 -12.21 -2.21 32.13
C ALA A 638 -13.56 -2.93 32.02
N ILE A 639 -13.56 -4.10 31.38
CA ILE A 639 -14.74 -4.82 30.98
C ILE A 639 -15.15 -5.77 32.11
N TRP A 640 -16.29 -5.48 32.78
CA TRP A 640 -16.90 -6.36 33.76
C TRP A 640 -17.83 -7.37 33.09
N VAL A 641 -17.61 -8.65 33.31
CA VAL A 641 -18.44 -9.75 32.81
C VAL A 641 -19.03 -10.49 34.02
N PRO A 642 -20.35 -10.40 34.29
CA PRO A 642 -20.98 -11.13 35.38
C PRO A 642 -20.90 -12.65 35.14
N ALA A 643 -20.67 -13.42 36.22
CA ALA A 643 -20.54 -14.86 36.11
C ALA A 643 -21.85 -15.53 35.73
N SER A 644 -21.81 -16.36 34.73
CA SER A 644 -22.80 -17.39 34.40
C SER A 644 -22.03 -18.61 33.85
N GLU A 645 -22.70 -19.75 33.73
CA GLU A 645 -22.07 -20.92 33.12
C GLU A 645 -21.59 -20.61 31.70
N GLN A 646 -22.44 -19.96 30.88
CA GLN A 646 -22.14 -19.58 29.52
C GLN A 646 -21.03 -18.53 29.42
N ALA A 647 -21.06 -17.44 30.24
CA ALA A 647 -20.01 -16.45 30.28
C ALA A 647 -18.65 -17.06 30.66
N THR A 648 -18.68 -17.98 31.65
CA THR A 648 -17.47 -18.66 32.10
C THR A 648 -16.86 -19.53 31.01
N ALA A 649 -17.70 -20.26 30.26
CA ALA A 649 -17.24 -21.07 29.12
C ALA A 649 -16.58 -20.20 28.04
N ILE A 650 -17.25 -19.12 27.59
CA ILE A 650 -16.75 -18.20 26.57
C ILE A 650 -15.43 -17.55 27.00
N VAL A 651 -15.36 -17.00 28.23
CA VAL A 651 -14.13 -16.35 28.72
C VAL A 651 -12.96 -17.35 28.75
N ARG A 652 -13.17 -18.56 29.28
CA ARG A 652 -12.09 -19.56 29.38
C ARG A 652 -11.61 -20.08 28.03
N GLU A 653 -12.51 -20.20 27.07
CA GLU A 653 -12.17 -20.62 25.72
C GLU A 653 -11.40 -19.53 24.95
N ALA A 654 -11.80 -18.26 25.14
CA ALA A 654 -11.33 -17.15 24.33
C ALA A 654 -10.00 -16.54 24.80
N VAL A 655 -9.77 -16.39 26.10
CA VAL A 655 -8.64 -15.60 26.62
C VAL A 655 -7.28 -16.14 26.19
N GLY A 656 -7.12 -17.46 26.15
CA GLY A 656 -5.86 -18.09 25.71
C GLY A 656 -5.50 -17.72 24.26
N PRO A 657 -6.33 -18.07 23.27
CA PRO A 657 -6.07 -17.73 21.86
C PRO A 657 -6.01 -16.23 21.57
N LEU A 658 -6.77 -15.40 22.29
CA LEU A 658 -6.78 -13.95 22.12
C LEU A 658 -5.57 -13.25 22.75
N GLY A 659 -4.80 -13.94 23.62
CA GLY A 659 -3.65 -13.35 24.29
C GLY A 659 -4.01 -12.24 25.30
N ILE A 660 -5.19 -12.32 25.92
CA ILE A 660 -5.69 -11.35 26.90
C ILE A 660 -5.99 -12.03 28.25
N ASP A 661 -5.65 -11.37 29.37
CA ASP A 661 -5.91 -11.90 30.70
C ASP A 661 -7.31 -11.54 31.21
N ALA A 662 -7.97 -12.45 31.93
CA ALA A 662 -9.25 -12.22 32.59
C ALA A 662 -9.10 -12.45 34.10
N HIS A 663 -9.44 -11.45 34.91
CA HIS A 663 -9.32 -11.48 36.36
C HIS A 663 -10.62 -11.95 37.00
N ALA A 664 -10.66 -13.18 37.51
CA ALA A 664 -11.80 -13.72 38.25
C ALA A 664 -11.88 -13.08 39.64
N VAL A 665 -12.98 -12.36 39.93
CA VAL A 665 -13.15 -11.58 41.15
C VAL A 665 -14.37 -12.05 41.99
N ALA A 666 -14.29 -11.81 43.32
CA ALA A 666 -15.31 -12.26 44.27
C ALA A 666 -16.54 -11.32 44.33
N ARG A 667 -16.46 -10.13 43.78
CA ARG A 667 -17.54 -9.13 43.71
C ARG A 667 -17.36 -8.24 42.47
N ARG A 668 -18.48 -7.64 42.01
CA ARG A 668 -18.40 -6.61 40.96
C ARG A 668 -17.49 -5.47 41.44
N PRO A 669 -16.58 -4.98 40.59
CA PRO A 669 -15.79 -3.79 40.89
C PRO A 669 -16.67 -2.59 41.23
N ALA A 670 -16.16 -1.70 42.11
CA ALA A 670 -16.79 -0.43 42.36
C ALA A 670 -16.68 0.49 41.10
N GLY A 671 -17.57 1.44 41.04
CA GLY A 671 -17.66 2.43 39.97
C GLY A 671 -18.92 2.26 39.11
N ASP A 672 -19.23 3.34 38.36
CA ASP A 672 -20.37 3.33 37.49
C ASP A 672 -20.09 2.44 36.26
N GLY A 673 -21.06 1.58 35.96
CA GLY A 673 -20.99 0.64 34.86
C GLY A 673 -21.84 1.13 33.68
N MET A 674 -21.29 1.06 32.49
CA MET A 674 -22.01 1.24 31.24
C MET A 674 -22.31 -0.11 30.64
N ALA A 675 -23.55 -0.55 30.69
CA ALA A 675 -23.96 -1.83 30.13
C ALA A 675 -23.89 -1.79 28.60
N LEU A 676 -23.16 -2.71 28.03
CA LEU A 676 -23.07 -2.88 26.59
C LEU A 676 -24.25 -3.70 26.07
N LYS A 677 -24.62 -3.49 24.81
CA LYS A 677 -25.65 -4.24 24.11
C LYS A 677 -25.19 -4.65 22.72
N PRO A 678 -25.75 -5.71 22.13
CA PRO A 678 -25.49 -6.04 20.74
C PRO A 678 -25.80 -4.82 19.87
N VAL A 679 -24.93 -4.56 18.89
CA VAL A 679 -25.04 -3.41 18.02
C VAL A 679 -25.37 -3.83 16.59
N ARG A 680 -26.21 -3.06 15.91
CA ARG A 680 -26.55 -3.21 14.50
C ARG A 680 -25.81 -2.10 13.73
N VAL A 681 -24.69 -2.47 13.10
CA VAL A 681 -23.84 -1.51 12.38
C VAL A 681 -24.22 -1.46 10.92
N GLY A 682 -24.57 -0.29 10.41
CA GLY A 682 -24.68 0.01 8.98
C GLY A 682 -23.39 0.64 8.48
N LEU A 683 -22.61 -0.10 7.70
CA LEU A 683 -21.41 0.43 7.02
C LEU A 683 -21.80 0.99 5.65
N VAL A 684 -21.74 2.31 5.52
CA VAL A 684 -22.17 2.99 4.30
C VAL A 684 -21.13 2.79 3.19
N ASP A 685 -21.61 2.33 2.07
CA ASP A 685 -20.84 2.15 0.84
C ASP A 685 -21.64 2.73 -0.34
N ARG A 686 -21.11 2.69 -1.54
CA ARG A 686 -21.76 3.15 -2.78
C ARG A 686 -21.54 2.15 -3.90
N TYR A 687 -22.33 2.27 -4.94
CA TYR A 687 -22.12 1.50 -6.17
C TYR A 687 -20.68 1.70 -6.69
N GLY A 688 -20.00 0.63 -7.06
CA GLY A 688 -18.58 0.62 -7.42
C GLY A 688 -17.63 0.38 -6.24
N GLY A 689 -18.12 0.51 -5.02
CA GLY A 689 -17.35 0.33 -3.79
C GLY A 689 -16.47 1.52 -3.41
N VAL A 690 -16.20 1.67 -2.13
CA VAL A 690 -15.27 2.63 -1.55
C VAL A 690 -14.14 1.87 -0.86
N MET A 691 -12.89 2.15 -1.22
CA MET A 691 -11.73 1.43 -0.66
C MET A 691 -11.67 1.52 0.88
N SER A 692 -11.90 2.70 1.45
CA SER A 692 -11.94 2.87 2.91
C SER A 692 -13.09 2.10 3.58
N SER A 693 -14.25 1.95 2.93
CA SER A 693 -15.33 1.08 3.41
C SER A 693 -14.95 -0.39 3.29
N GLY A 694 -14.29 -0.78 2.21
CA GLY A 694 -13.79 -2.14 2.02
C GLY A 694 -12.76 -2.54 3.06
N TRP A 695 -11.76 -1.71 3.34
CA TRP A 695 -10.80 -1.91 4.43
C TRP A 695 -11.49 -1.99 5.81
N THR A 696 -12.49 -1.13 6.04
CA THR A 696 -13.26 -1.15 7.30
C THR A 696 -14.11 -2.41 7.40
N ARG A 697 -14.67 -2.92 6.29
CA ARG A 697 -15.36 -4.21 6.24
C ARG A 697 -14.43 -5.35 6.66
N TRP A 698 -13.21 -5.41 6.10
CA TRP A 698 -12.21 -6.40 6.50
C TRP A 698 -11.92 -6.30 8.01
N LEU A 699 -11.72 -5.07 8.52
CA LEU A 699 -11.44 -4.84 9.94
C LEU A 699 -12.58 -5.31 10.84
N LEU A 700 -13.84 -5.00 10.50
CA LEU A 700 -15.02 -5.43 11.26
C LEU A 700 -15.15 -6.97 11.29
N GLU A 701 -14.84 -7.65 10.17
CA GLU A 701 -14.84 -9.11 10.10
C GLU A 701 -13.74 -9.72 10.97
N GLN A 702 -12.51 -9.15 11.00
CA GLN A 702 -11.41 -9.63 11.85
C GLN A 702 -11.72 -9.49 13.35
N TYR A 703 -12.48 -8.48 13.75
CA TYR A 703 -12.86 -8.24 15.15
C TYR A 703 -14.27 -8.71 15.50
N GLU A 704 -14.91 -9.49 14.63
CA GLU A 704 -16.22 -10.13 14.85
C GLU A 704 -17.35 -9.12 15.16
N PHE A 705 -17.29 -7.90 14.61
CA PHE A 705 -18.41 -6.97 14.70
C PHE A 705 -19.48 -7.34 13.66
N PRO A 706 -20.77 -7.49 14.07
CA PRO A 706 -21.85 -7.68 13.10
C PRO A 706 -22.12 -6.36 12.36
N PHE A 707 -22.22 -6.41 11.03
CA PHE A 707 -22.53 -5.25 10.22
C PHE A 707 -23.30 -5.62 8.96
N GLU A 708 -23.95 -4.62 8.37
CA GLU A 708 -24.58 -4.67 7.05
C GLU A 708 -24.00 -3.55 6.18
N VAL A 709 -23.69 -3.84 4.90
CA VAL A 709 -23.31 -2.80 3.94
C VAL A 709 -24.56 -2.05 3.51
N VAL A 710 -24.57 -0.73 3.66
CA VAL A 710 -25.71 0.14 3.44
C VAL A 710 -25.46 1.07 2.26
N TYR A 711 -26.35 1.08 1.30
CA TYR A 711 -26.26 1.96 0.14
C TYR A 711 -27.16 3.19 0.28
N PRO A 712 -26.89 4.31 -0.42
CA PRO A 712 -27.60 5.57 -0.24
C PRO A 712 -29.13 5.46 -0.33
N LYS A 713 -29.64 4.62 -1.25
CA LYS A 713 -31.09 4.42 -1.41
C LYS A 713 -31.75 3.85 -0.13
N ALA A 714 -31.08 2.99 0.61
CA ALA A 714 -31.59 2.46 1.87
C ALA A 714 -31.66 3.56 2.93
N LEU A 715 -30.68 4.48 2.98
CA LEU A 715 -30.71 5.64 3.87
C LEU A 715 -31.92 6.56 3.64
N ASP A 716 -32.39 6.63 2.38
CA ASP A 716 -33.51 7.48 2.02
C ASP A 716 -34.91 6.83 2.22
N THR A 717 -34.97 5.52 2.25
CA THR A 717 -36.25 4.79 2.18
C THR A 717 -36.60 3.99 3.43
N GLU A 718 -35.62 3.57 4.25
CA GLU A 718 -35.81 2.70 5.40
C GLU A 718 -36.07 3.47 6.71
N ASP A 719 -36.67 2.82 7.71
CA ASP A 719 -36.66 3.30 9.10
C ASP A 719 -35.31 2.97 9.71
N LEU A 720 -34.43 3.97 9.76
CA LEU A 720 -33.04 3.79 10.18
C LEU A 720 -32.91 3.35 11.65
N ASN A 721 -33.73 3.89 12.57
CA ASN A 721 -33.68 3.53 14.00
C ASN A 721 -34.20 2.11 14.24
N ALA A 722 -35.16 1.64 13.43
CA ALA A 722 -35.63 0.26 13.53
C ALA A 722 -34.56 -0.74 13.09
N LYS A 723 -33.66 -0.33 12.19
CA LYS A 723 -32.70 -1.21 11.52
C LYS A 723 -31.27 -1.12 12.08
N TYR A 724 -30.80 0.08 12.41
CA TYR A 724 -29.43 0.34 12.83
C TYR A 724 -29.36 1.03 14.17
N ASP A 725 -28.26 0.77 14.88
CA ASP A 725 -27.84 1.51 16.08
C ASP A 725 -26.70 2.47 15.73
N VAL A 726 -25.87 2.10 14.75
CA VAL A 726 -24.71 2.88 14.30
C VAL A 726 -24.68 2.94 12.76
N LEU A 727 -24.48 4.12 12.20
CA LEU A 727 -24.14 4.32 10.78
C LEU A 727 -22.70 4.82 10.66
N VAL A 728 -21.88 4.12 9.87
CA VAL A 728 -20.47 4.43 9.67
C VAL A 728 -20.25 4.99 8.26
N PHE A 729 -19.77 6.21 8.19
CA PHE A 729 -19.35 6.89 6.95
C PHE A 729 -17.83 6.99 6.96
N THR A 730 -17.16 6.10 6.27
CA THR A 730 -15.71 6.10 6.09
C THR A 730 -15.27 7.24 5.17
N ASP A 731 -13.96 7.46 5.03
CA ASP A 731 -13.46 8.46 4.09
C ASP A 731 -14.06 8.25 2.69
N THR A 732 -14.50 9.33 2.06
CA THR A 732 -15.11 9.35 0.72
C THR A 732 -16.43 8.57 0.55
N ALA A 733 -17.06 8.05 1.60
CA ALA A 733 -18.36 7.37 1.51
C ALA A 733 -19.53 8.31 1.11
N ALA A 734 -19.42 9.62 1.37
CA ALA A 734 -20.39 10.65 1.02
C ALA A 734 -19.76 11.75 0.12
N PRO A 735 -19.36 11.44 -1.13
CA PRO A 735 -18.54 12.32 -1.97
C PRO A 735 -19.28 13.57 -2.45
N THR A 736 -20.60 13.54 -2.54
CA THR A 736 -21.44 14.64 -3.05
C THR A 736 -21.63 15.75 -2.02
N LEU A 737 -21.41 15.46 -0.73
CA LEU A 737 -21.54 16.46 0.32
C LEU A 737 -20.41 17.49 0.25
N SER A 738 -20.75 18.75 0.51
CA SER A 738 -19.79 19.86 0.61
C SER A 738 -20.11 20.72 1.82
N TYR A 739 -19.06 21.25 2.46
CA TYR A 739 -19.18 22.19 3.57
C TYR A 739 -17.95 23.10 3.61
N ALA A 740 -18.15 24.39 3.84
CA ALA A 740 -17.09 25.39 3.98
C ALA A 740 -16.01 25.34 2.88
N GLY A 741 -16.43 25.12 1.61
CA GLY A 741 -15.54 25.03 0.46
C GLY A 741 -14.83 23.69 0.31
N TYR A 742 -14.85 22.80 1.28
CA TYR A 742 -14.36 21.44 1.14
C TYR A 742 -15.27 20.67 0.17
N ARG A 743 -14.66 20.13 -0.89
CA ARG A 743 -15.34 19.30 -1.90
C ARG A 743 -14.49 18.09 -2.18
N ASN A 744 -15.11 16.95 -2.44
CA ASN A 744 -14.38 15.87 -3.09
C ASN A 744 -14.12 16.23 -4.55
N GLY A 745 -12.88 16.07 -4.97
CA GLY A 745 -12.49 16.26 -6.35
C GLY A 745 -13.13 15.19 -7.24
N GLY A 746 -13.86 15.60 -8.25
CA GLY A 746 -14.40 14.74 -9.30
C GLY A 746 -15.90 14.50 -9.19
N ALA A 747 -16.59 14.62 -10.33
CA ALA A 747 -17.96 14.18 -10.45
C ALA A 747 -18.01 12.65 -10.37
N TRP A 748 -18.65 12.09 -9.37
CA TRP A 748 -19.00 10.69 -9.34
C TRP A 748 -20.15 10.46 -10.32
N SER A 749 -19.89 9.66 -11.36
CA SER A 749 -20.91 9.28 -12.33
C SER A 749 -21.35 7.85 -12.06
N GLN A 750 -22.62 7.67 -11.74
CA GLN A 750 -23.22 6.34 -11.63
C GLN A 750 -23.80 5.90 -12.98
N PRO A 751 -23.83 4.58 -13.25
CA PRO A 751 -24.52 4.06 -14.43
C PRO A 751 -26.02 4.32 -14.35
N ALA A 752 -26.66 4.43 -15.51
CA ALA A 752 -28.12 4.54 -15.57
C ALA A 752 -28.78 3.24 -15.04
N PRO A 753 -29.87 3.31 -14.26
CA PRO A 753 -30.44 2.14 -13.59
C PRO A 753 -30.81 0.99 -14.52
N GLU A 754 -31.16 1.29 -15.76
CA GLU A 754 -31.51 0.31 -16.81
C GLU A 754 -30.29 -0.43 -17.37
N THR A 755 -29.06 0.06 -17.10
CA THR A 755 -27.81 -0.55 -17.59
C THR A 755 -27.22 -1.55 -16.61
N VAL A 756 -27.72 -1.58 -15.37
CA VAL A 756 -27.27 -2.50 -14.33
C VAL A 756 -28.29 -3.61 -14.06
N PRO A 757 -27.85 -4.79 -13.60
CA PRO A 757 -28.76 -5.86 -13.18
C PRO A 757 -29.75 -5.41 -12.11
N ASP A 758 -30.97 -5.97 -12.15
CA ASP A 758 -32.06 -5.57 -11.27
C ASP A 758 -31.70 -5.66 -9.77
N GLU A 759 -30.96 -6.69 -9.38
CA GLU A 759 -30.50 -6.93 -8.02
C GLU A 759 -29.53 -5.87 -7.51
N MET A 760 -28.83 -5.17 -8.41
CA MET A 760 -27.86 -4.13 -8.07
C MET A 760 -28.44 -2.71 -8.12
N ARG A 761 -29.66 -2.53 -8.64
CA ARG A 761 -30.30 -1.20 -8.73
C ARG A 761 -30.51 -0.55 -7.37
N GLY A 762 -30.64 -1.37 -6.32
CA GLY A 762 -30.69 -0.89 -4.94
C GLY A 762 -29.39 -0.26 -4.42
N TRP A 763 -28.26 -0.52 -5.07
CA TRP A 763 -26.95 0.03 -4.69
C TRP A 763 -26.69 1.42 -5.28
N LEU A 764 -27.48 1.81 -6.28
CA LEU A 764 -27.42 3.14 -6.89
C LEU A 764 -28.01 4.20 -5.95
N GLY A 765 -27.54 5.43 -6.09
CA GLY A 765 -27.97 6.59 -5.33
C GLY A 765 -26.78 7.36 -4.75
N GLU A 766 -27.09 8.51 -4.18
CA GLU A 766 -26.10 9.42 -3.59
C GLU A 766 -26.59 9.89 -2.22
N VAL A 767 -25.68 10.14 -1.31
CA VAL A 767 -25.99 10.81 -0.04
C VAL A 767 -26.15 12.30 -0.32
N THR A 768 -27.36 12.82 -0.23
CA THR A 768 -27.66 14.21 -0.57
C THR A 768 -27.92 15.06 0.66
N ALA A 769 -27.61 16.35 0.57
CA ALA A 769 -27.88 17.31 1.64
C ALA A 769 -29.39 17.55 1.84
N GLU A 770 -30.17 17.46 0.78
CA GLU A 770 -31.61 17.79 0.77
C GLU A 770 -32.47 16.63 1.29
N THR A 771 -32.12 15.38 0.99
CA THR A 771 -32.97 14.21 1.33
C THR A 771 -32.32 13.35 2.41
N THR A 772 -31.06 12.92 2.21
CA THR A 772 -30.42 11.93 3.07
C THR A 772 -29.98 12.53 4.41
N VAL A 773 -29.37 13.73 4.39
CA VAL A 773 -28.86 14.38 5.62
C VAL A 773 -29.98 14.63 6.66
N PRO A 774 -31.19 15.13 6.31
CA PRO A 774 -32.26 15.28 7.29
C PRO A 774 -32.67 13.97 7.97
N ARG A 775 -32.67 12.85 7.22
CA ARG A 775 -33.03 11.53 7.75
C ARG A 775 -31.96 10.99 8.71
N ILE A 776 -30.67 11.17 8.38
CA ILE A 776 -29.56 10.84 9.26
C ILE A 776 -29.59 11.72 10.53
N ALA A 777 -29.94 12.99 10.39
CA ALA A 777 -30.10 13.88 11.53
C ALA A 777 -31.25 13.43 12.46
N GLU A 778 -32.38 12.98 11.90
CA GLU A 778 -33.49 12.40 12.66
C GLU A 778 -33.08 11.10 13.35
N PHE A 779 -32.35 10.20 12.63
CA PHE A 779 -31.78 8.98 13.18
C PHE A 779 -30.90 9.25 14.40
N ALA A 780 -29.98 10.22 14.31
CA ALA A 780 -29.10 10.59 15.41
C ALA A 780 -29.89 11.17 16.58
N ARG A 781 -30.85 12.13 16.34
CA ARG A 781 -31.66 12.73 17.39
C ARG A 781 -32.56 11.75 18.15
N LYS A 782 -32.89 10.61 17.55
CA LYS A 782 -33.69 9.53 18.16
C LYS A 782 -32.82 8.41 18.74
N GLY A 783 -31.58 8.67 19.07
CA GLY A 783 -30.67 7.73 19.75
C GLY A 783 -29.73 6.95 18.86
N GLY A 784 -29.74 7.18 17.56
CA GLY A 784 -28.76 6.58 16.64
C GLY A 784 -27.37 7.20 16.78
N THR A 785 -26.35 6.46 16.43
CA THR A 785 -24.94 6.92 16.41
C THR A 785 -24.47 7.07 14.98
N VAL A 786 -23.83 8.20 14.68
CA VAL A 786 -23.21 8.47 13.37
C VAL A 786 -21.71 8.59 13.54
N VAL A 787 -20.97 7.76 12.85
CA VAL A 787 -19.49 7.79 12.79
C VAL A 787 -19.09 8.39 11.44
N THR A 788 -18.28 9.45 11.46
CA THR A 788 -17.73 10.08 10.25
C THR A 788 -16.22 10.12 10.29
N ILE A 789 -15.54 9.69 9.22
CA ILE A 789 -14.08 9.62 9.12
C ILE A 789 -13.61 10.42 7.90
N GLY A 790 -12.52 11.17 8.05
CA GLY A 790 -11.86 11.87 6.97
C GLY A 790 -12.78 12.86 6.24
N ASN A 791 -12.91 12.73 4.94
CA ASN A 791 -13.73 13.62 4.12
C ASN A 791 -15.24 13.51 4.40
N SER A 792 -15.71 12.40 4.98
CA SER A 792 -17.12 12.26 5.38
C SER A 792 -17.52 13.12 6.58
N ASN A 793 -16.59 13.79 7.24
CA ASN A 793 -16.86 14.74 8.32
C ASN A 793 -17.70 15.96 7.88
N ARG A 794 -17.83 16.21 6.56
CA ARG A 794 -18.80 17.19 6.04
C ARG A 794 -20.23 16.87 6.50
N LEU A 795 -20.54 15.58 6.63
CA LEU A 795 -21.81 15.12 7.17
C LEU A 795 -22.02 15.58 8.61
N ALA A 796 -21.02 15.45 9.49
CA ALA A 796 -21.11 15.90 10.88
C ALA A 796 -21.50 17.39 10.99
N HIS A 797 -20.89 18.26 10.17
CA HIS A 797 -21.26 19.68 10.11
C HIS A 797 -22.70 19.88 9.63
N LEU A 798 -23.12 19.16 8.59
CA LEU A 798 -24.48 19.26 8.03
C LEU A 798 -25.57 18.70 8.96
N LEU A 799 -25.22 17.80 9.87
CA LEU A 799 -26.09 17.30 10.93
C LEU A 799 -26.33 18.35 12.04
N GLY A 800 -25.53 19.42 12.04
CA GLY A 800 -25.60 20.49 13.04
C GLY A 800 -24.78 20.22 14.29
N ALA A 801 -23.72 19.41 14.18
CA ALA A 801 -22.74 19.26 15.26
C ALA A 801 -22.12 20.62 15.62
N PRO A 802 -21.95 20.99 16.91
CA PRO A 802 -21.38 22.27 17.30
C PRO A 802 -19.85 22.28 17.18
N ILE A 803 -19.39 22.05 15.95
CA ILE A 803 -17.99 22.03 15.54
C ILE A 803 -17.80 22.81 14.24
N GLU A 804 -16.64 23.41 14.08
CA GLU A 804 -16.22 24.10 12.85
C GLU A 804 -14.90 23.54 12.35
N PRO A 805 -14.66 23.51 11.02
CA PRO A 805 -13.35 23.14 10.49
C PRO A 805 -12.31 24.15 10.91
N ALA A 806 -11.14 23.67 11.38
CA ALA A 806 -10.07 24.54 11.89
C ALA A 806 -9.08 24.99 10.81
N LEU A 807 -8.86 24.17 9.77
CA LEU A 807 -7.89 24.40 8.69
C LEU A 807 -8.52 25.18 7.53
N VAL A 808 -9.04 26.36 7.82
CA VAL A 808 -9.76 27.23 6.88
C VAL A 808 -9.33 28.67 6.95
N ASN A 809 -9.44 29.36 5.83
CA ASN A 809 -9.45 30.81 5.74
C ASN A 809 -10.90 31.32 5.84
N ASN A 810 -11.12 32.40 6.61
CA ASN A 810 -12.41 33.07 6.68
C ASN A 810 -12.22 34.52 6.23
N GLU A 811 -12.54 34.81 4.98
CA GLU A 811 -12.48 36.16 4.41
C GLU A 811 -13.87 36.68 4.16
N ASN A 812 -14.24 37.70 4.93
CA ASN A 812 -15.55 38.39 4.80
C ASN A 812 -16.76 37.42 4.92
N GLY A 813 -16.66 36.42 5.79
CA GLY A 813 -17.70 35.40 5.98
C GLY A 813 -17.69 34.28 4.97
N ARG A 814 -16.77 34.30 4.00
CA ARG A 814 -16.52 33.18 3.10
C ARG A 814 -15.44 32.28 3.66
N VAL A 815 -15.85 31.07 4.02
CA VAL A 815 -14.95 30.04 4.56
C VAL A 815 -14.43 29.17 3.40
N THR A 816 -13.11 29.02 3.30
CA THR A 816 -12.43 28.15 2.30
C THR A 816 -11.33 27.35 2.95
N PRO A 817 -11.01 26.14 2.49
CA PRO A 817 -9.83 25.40 2.95
C PRO A 817 -8.56 26.22 2.78
N LEU A 818 -7.57 26.02 3.66
CA LEU A 818 -6.24 26.56 3.49
C LEU A 818 -5.66 26.10 2.14
N ALA A 819 -4.90 27.00 1.48
CA ALA A 819 -4.15 26.60 0.29
C ALA A 819 -3.02 25.63 0.69
N THR A 820 -2.56 24.81 -0.26
CA THR A 820 -1.44 23.89 -0.01
C THR A 820 -0.14 24.58 0.34
N THR A 821 0.01 25.86 -0.03
CA THR A 821 1.12 26.74 0.40
C THR A 821 0.99 27.21 1.85
N ASP A 822 -0.20 27.18 2.44
CA ASP A 822 -0.48 27.63 3.81
C ASP A 822 -0.59 26.48 4.81
N PHE A 823 -0.94 25.30 4.33
CA PHE A 823 -0.96 24.03 5.08
C PHE A 823 -0.98 22.85 4.11
N PHE A 824 -0.04 21.91 4.31
CA PHE A 824 -0.02 20.66 3.54
C PHE A 824 0.57 19.51 4.36
N LEU A 825 -0.16 18.40 4.43
CA LEU A 825 0.23 17.23 5.20
C LEU A 825 -0.22 15.95 4.46
N PRO A 826 0.64 15.42 3.57
CA PRO A 826 0.28 14.34 2.66
C PRO A 826 0.51 12.97 3.28
N GLY A 827 -0.40 12.50 4.14
CA GLY A 827 -0.26 11.18 4.80
C GLY A 827 0.99 11.07 5.65
N SER A 828 0.85 11.31 6.94
CA SER A 828 1.95 11.31 7.91
C SER A 828 1.45 10.84 9.27
N VAL A 829 2.37 10.41 10.13
CA VAL A 829 2.08 10.04 11.52
C VAL A 829 2.36 11.22 12.43
N LEU A 830 1.38 11.59 13.24
CA LEU A 830 1.43 12.72 14.17
C LEU A 830 1.23 12.26 15.61
N SER A 831 1.88 12.90 16.56
CA SER A 831 1.58 12.77 17.99
C SER A 831 0.38 13.61 18.39
N ALA A 832 -0.50 13.06 19.21
CA ALA A 832 -1.69 13.74 19.70
C ALA A 832 -1.99 13.38 21.15
N SER A 833 -2.53 14.31 21.92
CA SER A 833 -3.03 14.10 23.29
C SER A 833 -4.44 13.50 23.26
N VAL A 834 -4.70 12.56 24.16
CA VAL A 834 -5.95 11.82 24.24
C VAL A 834 -6.63 12.04 25.60
N GLU A 835 -7.90 12.42 25.60
CA GLU A 835 -8.74 12.51 26.80
C GLU A 835 -9.25 11.10 27.19
N THR A 836 -8.45 10.38 27.95
CA THR A 836 -8.68 8.97 28.30
C THR A 836 -9.85 8.73 29.23
N THR A 837 -10.44 9.76 29.82
CA THR A 837 -11.67 9.68 30.65
C THR A 837 -12.94 9.67 29.80
N ASN A 838 -12.87 10.08 28.53
CA ASN A 838 -13.97 9.96 27.58
C ASN A 838 -14.16 8.50 27.16
N PRO A 839 -15.37 7.92 27.19
CA PRO A 839 -15.59 6.54 26.79
C PRO A 839 -15.14 6.20 25.36
N LEU A 840 -15.13 7.18 24.47
CA LEU A 840 -14.61 6.99 23.10
C LEU A 840 -13.11 6.67 23.09
N ALA A 841 -12.37 7.05 24.12
CA ALA A 841 -10.94 6.85 24.26
C ALA A 841 -10.54 5.82 25.33
N TYR A 842 -11.47 5.04 25.89
CA TYR A 842 -11.12 3.99 26.85
C TYR A 842 -10.08 3.03 26.27
N GLY A 843 -9.10 2.67 27.08
CA GLY A 843 -7.97 1.83 26.67
C GLY A 843 -6.86 2.55 25.87
N MET A 844 -7.06 3.79 25.44
CA MET A 844 -6.01 4.59 24.78
C MET A 844 -4.95 5.08 25.78
N PRO A 845 -3.69 5.32 25.34
CA PRO A 845 -2.70 6.08 26.11
C PRO A 845 -3.04 7.57 26.10
N GLU A 846 -2.47 8.34 27.04
CA GLU A 846 -2.61 9.80 27.09
C GLU A 846 -1.96 10.52 25.89
N GLN A 847 -0.96 9.88 25.26
CA GLN A 847 -0.32 10.32 24.02
C GLN A 847 -0.42 9.16 23.01
N ALA A 848 -0.88 9.43 21.80
CA ALA A 848 -1.02 8.44 20.75
C ALA A 848 -0.45 8.96 19.43
N ASP A 849 0.07 8.04 18.64
CA ASP A 849 0.44 8.29 17.26
C ASP A 849 -0.80 8.09 16.36
N VAL A 850 -1.18 9.11 15.61
CA VAL A 850 -2.36 9.11 14.74
C VAL A 850 -1.95 9.34 13.29
N PHE A 851 -2.56 8.63 12.35
CA PHE A 851 -2.37 8.89 10.93
C PHE A 851 -3.29 10.01 10.47
N PHE A 852 -2.72 10.98 9.73
CA PHE A 852 -3.46 12.14 9.22
C PHE A 852 -3.02 12.48 7.78
N SER A 853 -3.98 12.74 6.90
CA SER A 853 -3.70 13.04 5.49
C SER A 853 -4.63 14.14 4.98
N ASN A 854 -4.13 15.39 4.95
CA ASN A 854 -4.84 16.57 4.40
C ASN A 854 -6.34 16.67 4.79
N GLY A 855 -6.70 16.05 5.93
CA GLY A 855 -8.06 15.95 6.43
C GLY A 855 -8.53 17.23 7.13
N GLN A 856 -9.69 17.16 7.76
CA GLN A 856 -10.23 18.22 8.59
C GLN A 856 -9.78 18.03 10.05
N THR A 857 -9.51 19.13 10.74
CA THR A 857 -9.51 19.19 12.20
C THR A 857 -10.58 20.18 12.64
N PHE A 858 -10.94 20.14 13.92
CA PHE A 858 -12.11 20.83 14.39
C PHE A 858 -11.79 21.84 15.51
N ARG A 859 -12.62 22.89 15.59
CA ARG A 859 -12.83 23.69 16.78
C ARG A 859 -14.21 23.42 17.33
N VAL A 860 -14.31 23.09 18.61
CA VAL A 860 -15.59 22.96 19.31
C VAL A 860 -16.15 24.37 19.54
N THR A 861 -17.41 24.59 19.13
CA THR A 861 -18.06 25.93 19.16
C THR A 861 -19.25 26.03 20.10
N GLY A 862 -19.68 24.92 20.73
CA GLY A 862 -20.84 24.94 21.62
C GLY A 862 -20.88 23.77 22.59
N GLU A 863 -21.89 23.81 23.50
CA GLU A 863 -22.19 22.74 24.41
C GLU A 863 -22.61 21.47 23.66
N GLY A 864 -22.37 20.29 24.25
CA GLY A 864 -22.68 19.00 23.66
C GLY A 864 -21.58 18.40 22.80
N ALA A 865 -20.47 19.13 22.54
CA ALA A 865 -19.29 18.55 21.88
C ALA A 865 -18.10 18.55 22.84
N LYS A 866 -17.32 17.44 22.79
CA LYS A 866 -16.13 17.21 23.61
C LYS A 866 -14.98 16.79 22.73
N THR A 867 -13.84 17.46 22.87
CA THR A 867 -12.61 17.05 22.22
C THR A 867 -12.11 15.76 22.88
N VAL A 868 -11.77 14.76 22.07
CA VAL A 868 -11.26 13.45 22.52
C VAL A 868 -9.79 13.30 22.17
N VAL A 869 -9.38 13.75 20.99
CA VAL A 869 -7.98 13.74 20.56
C VAL A 869 -7.62 15.14 20.08
N THR A 870 -6.48 15.68 20.55
CA THR A 870 -6.03 17.06 20.29
C THR A 870 -4.60 17.08 19.81
N PHE A 871 -4.30 17.89 18.81
CA PHE A 871 -2.92 18.27 18.49
C PHE A 871 -2.49 19.43 19.38
N ASP A 872 -1.69 19.17 20.39
CA ASP A 872 -1.28 20.13 21.43
C ASP A 872 0.10 20.77 21.19
N SER A 873 0.83 20.27 20.17
CA SER A 873 2.17 20.73 19.80
C SER A 873 2.15 21.63 18.56
N GLU A 874 3.11 22.57 18.49
CA GLU A 874 3.39 23.34 17.27
C GLU A 874 4.03 22.47 16.17
N ASN A 875 4.67 21.37 16.55
CA ASN A 875 5.21 20.39 15.61
C ASN A 875 4.85 18.97 16.09
N PRO A 876 3.67 18.49 15.75
CA PRO A 876 3.25 17.13 16.12
C PRO A 876 3.84 16.03 15.25
N LEU A 877 4.63 16.37 14.22
CA LEU A 877 5.14 15.40 13.24
C LEU A 877 6.02 14.33 13.92
N ARG A 878 5.64 13.06 13.73
CA ARG A 878 6.39 11.89 14.18
C ARG A 878 7.10 11.19 13.03
N SER A 879 6.44 11.13 11.86
CA SER A 879 7.00 10.48 10.67
C SER A 879 6.33 11.06 9.43
N GLY A 880 7.09 11.38 8.42
CA GLY A 880 6.62 11.87 7.14
C GLY A 880 6.99 13.31 6.83
N TRP A 881 6.02 14.10 6.40
CA TRP A 881 6.21 15.48 6.01
C TRP A 881 5.00 16.34 6.44
N ALA A 882 5.28 17.47 7.02
CA ALA A 882 4.27 18.48 7.32
C ALA A 882 4.78 19.85 6.90
N HIS A 883 4.00 20.58 6.11
CA HIS A 883 4.21 21.98 5.76
C HIS A 883 3.27 22.83 6.58
N HIS A 884 3.82 23.76 7.39
CA HIS A 884 3.11 24.57 8.38
C HIS A 884 2.34 23.74 9.44
N PRO A 885 3.00 22.79 10.14
CA PRO A 885 2.35 21.93 11.14
C PRO A 885 1.77 22.69 12.34
N GLU A 886 2.26 23.91 12.63
CA GLU A 886 1.77 24.77 13.70
C GLU A 886 0.29 25.16 13.53
N ARG A 887 -0.28 25.01 12.34
CA ARG A 887 -1.71 25.21 12.06
C ARG A 887 -2.61 24.18 12.75
N LEU A 888 -2.05 23.03 13.14
CA LEU A 888 -2.77 21.97 13.85
C LEU A 888 -2.91 22.28 15.35
N LYS A 889 -2.05 23.13 15.92
CA LYS A 889 -2.01 23.37 17.35
C LYS A 889 -3.37 23.77 17.91
N ASP A 890 -3.74 23.14 19.02
CA ASP A 890 -5.01 23.34 19.76
C ASP A 890 -6.28 23.01 18.93
N THR A 891 -6.13 22.19 17.89
CA THR A 891 -7.26 21.68 17.10
C THR A 891 -7.61 20.23 17.48
N ALA A 892 -8.88 19.89 17.40
CA ALA A 892 -9.36 18.55 17.67
C ALA A 892 -9.20 17.64 16.45
N ALA A 893 -8.57 16.48 16.64
CA ALA A 893 -8.51 15.40 15.65
C ALA A 893 -9.70 14.44 15.75
N VAL A 894 -10.29 14.30 16.95
CA VAL A 894 -11.49 13.47 17.20
C VAL A 894 -12.42 14.22 18.17
N VAL A 895 -13.71 14.24 17.86
CA VAL A 895 -14.74 14.90 18.68
C VAL A 895 -15.91 13.95 18.93
N ASP A 896 -16.37 13.91 20.19
CA ASP A 896 -17.61 13.27 20.66
C ASP A 896 -18.70 14.32 20.77
N VAL A 897 -19.78 14.17 20.01
CA VAL A 897 -20.89 15.13 19.94
C VAL A 897 -22.18 14.48 20.36
N ASP A 898 -22.88 15.10 21.31
CA ASP A 898 -24.26 14.75 21.68
C ASP A 898 -25.25 15.42 20.69
N LEU A 899 -26.10 14.63 20.04
CA LEU A 899 -27.09 15.14 19.09
C LEU A 899 -28.49 14.54 19.39
N GLY A 900 -29.30 15.27 20.21
CA GLY A 900 -30.54 14.73 20.74
C GLY A 900 -30.28 13.60 21.72
N GLU A 901 -30.92 12.44 21.51
CA GLU A 901 -30.71 11.24 22.33
C GLU A 901 -29.53 10.39 21.84
N GLY A 902 -28.93 10.71 20.71
CA GLY A 902 -27.83 9.97 20.11
C GLY A 902 -26.54 10.74 20.01
N LYS A 903 -25.63 10.25 19.18
CA LYS A 903 -24.26 10.79 19.08
C LYS A 903 -23.77 10.93 17.63
N VAL A 904 -22.81 11.87 17.45
CA VAL A 904 -21.99 11.96 16.24
C VAL A 904 -20.53 11.92 16.68
N PHE A 905 -19.77 10.96 16.16
CA PHE A 905 -18.32 10.89 16.34
C PHE A 905 -17.63 11.34 15.05
N ALA A 906 -16.89 12.45 15.15
CA ALA A 906 -16.17 13.03 14.02
C ALA A 906 -14.67 12.75 14.16
N TYR A 907 -14.12 11.96 13.22
CA TYR A 907 -12.71 11.61 13.16
C TYR A 907 -12.05 12.36 12.01
N GLY A 908 -11.26 13.37 12.32
CA GLY A 908 -10.41 14.05 11.36
C GLY A 908 -9.15 13.27 11.05
N ALA A 909 -8.62 12.53 12.06
CA ALA A 909 -7.58 11.52 11.85
C ALA A 909 -8.18 10.26 11.23
N GLU A 910 -7.42 9.59 10.36
CA GLU A 910 -7.85 8.37 9.69
C GLU A 910 -7.54 7.14 10.56
N VAL A 911 -8.33 6.93 11.62
CA VAL A 911 -8.10 5.95 12.70
C VAL A 911 -8.15 4.49 12.25
N THR A 912 -8.60 4.21 11.03
CA THR A 912 -8.68 2.85 10.43
C THR A 912 -7.97 2.75 9.08
N GLN A 913 -7.12 3.71 8.73
CA GLN A 913 -6.44 3.80 7.43
C GLN A 913 -5.81 2.47 7.00
N ARG A 914 -6.31 1.89 5.90
CA ARG A 914 -5.81 0.64 5.32
C ARG A 914 -5.60 -0.49 6.33
N ALA A 915 -6.38 -0.51 7.41
CA ALA A 915 -6.25 -1.44 8.55
C ALA A 915 -4.82 -1.49 9.17
N GLN A 916 -4.05 -0.40 9.08
CA GLN A 916 -2.67 -0.31 9.57
C GLN A 916 -2.56 0.22 11.01
N PRO A 917 -3.30 1.29 11.43
CA PRO A 917 -3.07 1.92 12.71
C PRO A 917 -3.76 1.19 13.87
N HIS A 918 -3.26 0.00 14.24
CA HIS A 918 -3.78 -0.80 15.36
C HIS A 918 -3.82 0.00 16.68
N GLY A 919 -2.92 0.98 16.83
CA GLY A 919 -2.88 1.86 17.99
C GLY A 919 -4.12 2.73 18.14
N THR A 920 -4.87 2.99 17.05
CA THR A 920 -6.07 3.84 17.05
C THR A 920 -7.37 3.10 16.78
N PHE A 921 -7.36 1.81 16.50
CA PHE A 921 -8.61 1.02 16.26
C PHE A 921 -9.60 1.15 17.40
N ARG A 922 -9.12 1.27 18.65
CA ARG A 922 -9.98 1.41 19.85
C ARG A 922 -10.89 2.63 19.75
N LEU A 923 -10.42 3.74 19.21
CA LEU A 923 -11.26 4.93 19.01
C LEU A 923 -12.47 4.60 18.14
N PHE A 924 -12.27 3.83 17.09
CA PHE A 924 -13.35 3.39 16.20
C PHE A 924 -14.26 2.36 16.87
N PHE A 925 -13.69 1.29 17.46
CA PHE A 925 -14.47 0.22 18.11
C PHE A 925 -15.24 0.72 19.31
N ASN A 926 -14.65 1.61 20.12
CA ASN A 926 -15.35 2.28 21.20
C ASN A 926 -16.57 3.05 20.68
N GLY A 927 -16.42 3.76 19.55
CA GLY A 927 -17.53 4.49 18.94
C GLY A 927 -18.72 3.59 18.58
N LEU A 928 -18.45 2.37 18.10
CA LEU A 928 -19.48 1.40 17.74
C LEU A 928 -20.28 0.92 18.98
N LEU A 929 -19.63 0.79 20.15
CA LEU A 929 -20.27 0.28 21.37
C LEU A 929 -20.77 1.39 22.30
N TYR A 930 -20.03 2.48 22.45
CA TYR A 930 -20.33 3.58 23.35
C TYR A 930 -21.60 4.35 22.97
N GLY A 931 -21.73 4.71 21.69
CA GLY A 931 -22.89 5.47 21.25
C GLY A 931 -24.21 4.76 21.61
N PRO A 932 -24.41 3.51 21.16
CA PRO A 932 -25.61 2.74 21.52
C PRO A 932 -25.79 2.49 23.02
N ALA A 933 -24.69 2.27 23.78
CA ALA A 933 -24.78 2.06 25.23
C ALA A 933 -25.18 3.33 26.00
N SER A 934 -24.89 4.52 25.49
CA SER A 934 -25.24 5.81 26.08
C SER A 934 -26.65 6.27 25.74
N ALA A 935 -27.24 5.80 24.65
CA ALA A 935 -28.59 6.18 24.21
C ALA A 935 -29.66 5.76 25.24
N GLY A 936 -30.56 6.70 25.61
CA GLY A 936 -31.65 6.45 26.58
C GLY A 936 -31.22 6.41 28.03
N ARG A 937 -30.09 7.03 28.39
CA ARG A 937 -29.76 7.33 29.79
C ARG A 937 -30.33 8.70 30.16
N GLU A 938 -31.49 8.72 30.81
CA GLU A 938 -31.97 9.83 31.65
C GLU A 938 -31.58 9.60 33.12
#